data_4cea7dd954e4e5490f64c022c2740438
#
_entry.id   4cea7dd954e4e5490f64c022c2740438
#
_cell.length_a   1.000
_cell.length_b   1.000
_cell.length_c   1.000
_cell.angle_alpha   90.00
_cell.angle_beta   90.00
_cell.angle_gamma   90.00
#
_symmetry.space_group_name_H-M   'P 1'
#
loop_
_entity.id
_entity.type
_entity.pdbx_description
1 polymer ?
#
loop_
_entity_poly.entity_id
_entity_poly.type
_entity_poly.pdbx_seq_one_letter_code
_entity_poly.pdbx_strand_id
1 'polypeptide(L)'
;MSLADPPAASSSGNGRESSPAVSAAQDQHSVPAAATISTSWGGVWEALERRLNRADYRPVRSPAVTAVPMKTRHGESYYILANRDRSKYLRLSPEDFHIWRLMDGTRTVKDLIYEYFTEFGILAFDLVAHLVARLRRDFMLLDPPRDIFASVQRTLAKRSRMAWPRTVWQVITGERTFEIHGIDEFMAAVHRRAAWVLYTTPLQVLYVAVCLVGGALFVRTFASGRYDLFQTAGSYGIGLVLLMGLNFLCVVVHEASHALTCKHYGGQVHSAGLMLYFGMPAAFVDTTDIWTKAASARIATTWAGPYSGAIFAGAAAIVVQALPDSWAAPILFRLSFLWLLTFLFNVIPFLELDGYYMAVDWLEIPLLRTRALAYFRTELWNQLRHGRRPTGQDGLLARFGGLSVLFSAFVLFSAFLAWRRRFKHLAEALWSGGVASKALFALLLLILFFPIVAQGAGQVGAAARKLRAWSQGLTTPRGLRLRARESLLRQVHFLSGLSPREIAQTAARMVLHLFPPGEIVVSEGAKPDRFYIVGRGVAEMLVGDEPRPRRRLTRGDYFGETALLEREPHAATVRAGSWLSLFSIRRSDFDTWVAPHIGAGIDDKLYKLQALRRFPTFEAMPDRELDALASKVLRERFAPGAVICREGDPADAIYLVESGQAEVVVGGERRLCLWRTTWQPGIRSPGAGV
;
A
#
# COMPACT_ATOMS: atom_id res chain seq x y z
N MET A 1 36.23 -32.64 41.75
CA MET A 1 37.17 -33.59 41.15
C MET A 1 37.38 -33.09 39.73
N SER A 2 38.39 -32.34 39.57
CA SER A 2 39.73 -32.52 39.04
C SER A 2 39.69 -32.48 37.51
N LEU A 3 40.00 -31.32 36.90
CA LEU A 3 41.32 -30.88 36.37
C LEU A 3 41.81 -31.80 35.22
N ALA A 4 41.97 -31.28 34.02
CA ALA A 4 43.25 -30.73 33.58
C ALA A 4 43.17 -30.21 32.15
N ASP A 5 43.71 -29.01 31.97
CA ASP A 5 44.10 -28.35 30.74
C ASP A 5 45.56 -28.73 30.37
N PRO A 6 46.13 -28.15 29.31
CA PRO A 6 46.78 -28.80 28.16
C PRO A 6 48.31 -28.85 28.26
N PRO A 7 49.04 -29.17 27.21
CA PRO A 7 50.17 -28.31 26.90
C PRO A 7 50.37 -27.93 25.42
N ALA A 8 51.05 -26.81 25.30
CA ALA A 8 51.51 -26.16 24.10
C ALA A 8 52.96 -26.60 23.69
N ALA A 9 53.28 -26.24 22.44
CA ALA A 9 54.55 -25.83 21.85
C ALA A 9 55.58 -26.89 21.43
N SER A 10 56.02 -26.89 20.22
CA SER A 10 57.19 -26.21 19.62
C SER A 10 57.73 -26.94 18.39
N SER A 11 57.91 -26.21 17.34
CA SER A 11 59.12 -25.90 16.54
C SER A 11 59.72 -26.94 15.60
N SER A 12 59.86 -26.46 14.37
CA SER A 12 60.97 -26.58 13.42
C SER A 12 61.27 -27.89 12.70
N GLY A 13 61.44 -27.78 11.39
CA GLY A 13 62.20 -28.71 10.60
C GLY A 13 61.93 -28.76 9.11
N ASN A 14 62.75 -28.12 8.34
CA ASN A 14 62.92 -28.22 6.87
C ASN A 14 63.00 -29.66 6.35
N GLY A 15 62.40 -29.90 5.16
CA GLY A 15 62.70 -31.08 4.38
C GLY A 15 61.99 -31.05 3.02
N ARG A 16 62.74 -30.70 1.97
CA ARG A 16 62.39 -30.93 0.57
C ARG A 16 62.34 -32.42 0.32
N GLU A 17 61.33 -32.88 -0.45
CA GLU A 17 61.53 -33.89 -1.53
C GLU A 17 60.23 -34.09 -2.35
N SER A 18 60.40 -33.93 -3.63
CA SER A 18 59.88 -34.56 -4.86
C SER A 18 58.49 -35.21 -4.89
N SER A 19 57.77 -34.80 -5.94
CA SER A 19 56.52 -35.34 -6.54
C SER A 19 56.50 -36.86 -6.77
N PRO A 20 55.27 -37.46 -6.94
CA PRO A 20 54.79 -37.63 -8.31
C PRO A 20 53.29 -37.31 -8.53
N ALA A 21 53.00 -37.07 -9.79
CA ALA A 21 51.73 -36.73 -10.38
C ALA A 21 50.64 -37.79 -10.16
N VAL A 22 49.43 -37.36 -9.73
CA VAL A 22 48.19 -38.10 -9.96
C VAL A 22 47.19 -37.13 -10.57
N SER A 23 46.78 -37.52 -11.80
CA SER A 23 45.72 -36.92 -12.60
C SER A 23 44.41 -36.89 -11.80
N ALA A 24 43.87 -35.73 -11.57
CA ALA A 24 42.49 -35.53 -11.16
C ALA A 24 41.81 -34.58 -12.13
N ALA A 25 40.72 -35.07 -12.70
CA ALA A 25 39.86 -34.36 -13.62
C ALA A 25 39.41 -33.03 -13.03
N GLN A 26 39.73 -31.95 -13.71
CA GLN A 26 39.23 -30.60 -13.43
C GLN A 26 37.81 -30.51 -14.01
N ASP A 27 36.81 -30.60 -13.15
CA ASP A 27 35.51 -30.01 -13.44
C ASP A 27 35.69 -28.50 -13.48
N GLN A 28 35.76 -27.99 -14.70
CA GLN A 28 35.75 -26.57 -14.99
C GLN A 28 34.34 -26.01 -14.80
N HIS A 29 34.03 -25.56 -13.60
CA HIS A 29 33.04 -24.50 -13.46
C HIS A 29 33.66 -23.21 -14.01
N SER A 30 33.46 -22.98 -15.29
CA SER A 30 33.79 -21.74 -15.98
C SER A 30 32.95 -20.61 -15.36
N VAL A 31 33.55 -19.82 -14.52
CA VAL A 31 33.08 -18.48 -14.21
C VAL A 31 33.05 -17.74 -15.54
N PRO A 32 31.88 -17.22 -15.99
CA PRO A 32 31.84 -16.49 -17.24
C PRO A 32 32.71 -15.25 -17.12
N ALA A 33 33.68 -15.17 -18.02
CA ALA A 33 34.59 -14.04 -18.15
C ALA A 33 33.84 -12.73 -18.06
N ALA A 34 34.36 -11.79 -17.28
CA ALA A 34 33.87 -10.43 -17.19
C ALA A 34 33.66 -9.87 -18.60
N ALA A 35 32.43 -9.78 -19.07
CA ALA A 35 32.10 -9.17 -20.33
C ALA A 35 32.62 -7.74 -20.29
N THR A 36 33.54 -7.44 -21.17
CA THR A 36 34.06 -6.10 -21.43
C THR A 36 32.88 -5.21 -21.70
N ILE A 37 32.54 -4.35 -20.74
CA ILE A 37 31.42 -3.39 -20.86
C ILE A 37 31.85 -2.39 -21.92
N SER A 38 31.32 -2.53 -23.13
CA SER A 38 31.43 -1.47 -24.12
C SER A 38 30.72 -0.23 -23.57
N THR A 39 31.42 0.89 -23.55
CA THR A 39 30.98 2.17 -22.99
C THR A 39 29.86 2.86 -23.81
N SER A 40 29.06 2.10 -24.57
CA SER A 40 27.84 2.61 -25.16
C SER A 40 26.69 2.52 -24.13
N TRP A 41 26.12 3.66 -23.79
CA TRP A 41 24.96 3.76 -22.88
C TRP A 41 23.81 2.84 -23.25
N GLY A 42 23.70 2.40 -24.51
CA GLY A 42 22.75 1.39 -24.98
C GLY A 42 22.89 0.02 -24.29
N GLY A 43 24.14 -0.47 -24.16
CA GLY A 43 24.37 -1.77 -23.51
C GLY A 43 24.07 -1.82 -22.01
N VAL A 44 24.16 -0.66 -21.32
CA VAL A 44 23.79 -0.55 -19.90
C VAL A 44 22.28 -0.63 -19.75
N TRP A 45 21.53 0.01 -20.63
CA TRP A 45 20.06 -0.03 -20.62
C TRP A 45 19.51 -1.40 -20.98
N GLU A 46 20.06 -2.08 -21.97
CA GLU A 46 19.69 -3.46 -22.33
C GLU A 46 20.05 -4.46 -21.20
N ALA A 47 21.19 -4.29 -20.53
CA ALA A 47 21.54 -5.12 -19.38
C ALA A 47 20.63 -4.85 -18.19
N LEU A 48 20.17 -3.59 -18.02
CA LEU A 48 19.22 -3.19 -17.00
C LEU A 48 17.80 -3.72 -17.32
N GLU A 49 17.36 -3.65 -18.57
CA GLU A 49 16.08 -4.22 -19.02
C GLU A 49 16.03 -5.75 -18.86
N ARG A 50 17.09 -6.46 -19.24
CA ARG A 50 17.19 -7.92 -19.00
C ARG A 50 17.16 -8.29 -17.52
N ARG A 51 17.77 -7.47 -16.63
CA ARG A 51 17.72 -7.65 -15.17
C ARG A 51 16.40 -7.21 -14.56
N LEU A 52 15.65 -6.33 -15.24
CA LEU A 52 14.34 -5.81 -14.82
C LEU A 52 13.18 -6.57 -15.45
N ASN A 53 13.43 -7.60 -16.29
CA ASN A 53 12.36 -8.40 -16.83
C ASN A 53 11.70 -9.21 -15.72
N ARG A 54 10.66 -8.60 -15.14
CA ARG A 54 9.90 -9.16 -14.01
C ARG A 54 9.22 -10.49 -14.37
N ALA A 55 9.01 -10.72 -15.64
CA ALA A 55 8.32 -11.91 -16.12
C ALA A 55 9.15 -13.19 -15.98
N ASP A 56 10.47 -13.10 -16.11
CA ASP A 56 11.38 -14.25 -16.00
C ASP A 56 11.96 -14.42 -14.58
N TYR A 57 11.53 -13.56 -13.64
CA TYR A 57 11.89 -13.69 -12.24
C TYR A 57 11.29 -14.95 -11.64
N ARG A 58 12.11 -15.73 -10.93
CA ARG A 58 11.72 -16.96 -10.22
C ARG A 58 11.67 -16.67 -8.70
N PRO A 59 10.48 -16.41 -8.14
CA PRO A 59 10.36 -16.12 -6.72
C PRO A 59 10.59 -17.37 -5.87
N VAL A 60 11.36 -17.22 -4.80
CA VAL A 60 11.62 -18.26 -3.80
C VAL A 60 11.08 -17.80 -2.45
N ARG A 61 10.30 -18.63 -1.78
CA ARG A 61 9.79 -18.36 -0.44
C ARG A 61 10.95 -18.25 0.56
N SER A 62 10.87 -17.29 1.45
CA SER A 62 11.84 -17.21 2.55
C SER A 62 11.57 -18.33 3.57
N PRO A 63 12.57 -19.13 3.99
CA PRO A 63 12.41 -20.17 5.01
C PRO A 63 12.05 -19.62 6.39
N ALA A 64 12.33 -18.33 6.65
CA ALA A 64 11.98 -17.65 7.90
C ALA A 64 10.47 -17.29 7.98
N VAL A 65 9.69 -17.53 6.90
CA VAL A 65 8.27 -17.19 6.85
C VAL A 65 7.43 -18.38 7.23
N THR A 66 6.59 -18.19 8.25
CA THR A 66 5.55 -19.15 8.65
C THR A 66 4.19 -18.68 8.15
N ALA A 67 3.38 -19.62 7.67
CA ALA A 67 2.00 -19.35 7.25
C ALA A 67 1.04 -19.87 8.31
N VAL A 68 0.17 -19.02 8.81
CA VAL A 68 -0.84 -19.37 9.84
C VAL A 68 -2.22 -19.28 9.18
N PRO A 69 -2.96 -20.41 9.09
CA PRO A 69 -4.34 -20.39 8.59
C PRO A 69 -5.25 -19.74 9.62
N MET A 70 -6.12 -18.86 9.16
CA MET A 70 -7.08 -18.13 9.97
C MET A 70 -8.47 -18.22 9.33
N LYS A 71 -9.50 -18.03 10.14
CA LYS A 71 -10.89 -17.94 9.67
C LYS A 71 -11.54 -16.68 10.21
N THR A 72 -12.32 -16.01 9.36
CA THR A 72 -13.19 -14.92 9.80
C THR A 72 -14.37 -15.49 10.60
N ARG A 73 -15.09 -14.62 11.35
CA ARG A 73 -16.34 -15.00 12.04
C ARG A 73 -17.42 -15.48 11.07
N HIS A 74 -17.34 -15.06 9.81
CA HIS A 74 -18.26 -15.46 8.74
C HIS A 74 -17.84 -16.77 8.05
N GLY A 75 -16.76 -17.43 8.52
CA GLY A 75 -16.27 -18.71 7.99
C GLY A 75 -15.29 -18.58 6.82
N GLU A 76 -15.03 -17.40 6.32
CA GLU A 76 -14.05 -17.18 5.25
C GLU A 76 -12.63 -17.49 5.73
N SER A 77 -11.90 -18.26 4.96
CA SER A 77 -10.50 -18.59 5.25
C SER A 77 -9.57 -17.50 4.73
N TYR A 78 -8.51 -17.22 5.46
CA TYR A 78 -7.39 -16.38 5.03
C TYR A 78 -6.10 -16.84 5.70
N TYR A 79 -4.96 -16.35 5.22
CA TYR A 79 -3.66 -16.73 5.75
C TYR A 79 -2.89 -15.51 6.21
N ILE A 80 -2.18 -15.64 7.33
CA ILE A 80 -1.20 -14.66 7.79
C ILE A 80 0.19 -15.24 7.54
N LEU A 81 0.96 -14.58 6.66
CA LEU A 81 2.38 -14.85 6.54
C LEU A 81 3.12 -14.03 7.59
N ALA A 82 3.92 -14.71 8.41
CA ALA A 82 4.71 -14.10 9.47
C ALA A 82 6.20 -14.32 9.23
N ASN A 83 6.95 -13.26 9.01
CA ASN A 83 8.40 -13.24 9.05
C ASN A 83 8.81 -12.59 10.38
N ARG A 84 9.00 -13.42 11.40
CA ARG A 84 9.28 -12.95 12.77
C ARG A 84 10.64 -12.27 12.88
N ASP A 85 11.63 -12.74 12.14
CA ASP A 85 12.98 -12.16 12.14
C ASP A 85 13.02 -10.69 11.66
N ARG A 86 12.04 -10.33 10.83
CA ARG A 86 11.90 -8.98 10.27
C ARG A 86 10.71 -8.22 10.82
N SER A 87 9.96 -8.79 11.75
CA SER A 87 8.70 -8.23 12.29
C SER A 87 7.73 -7.81 11.18
N LYS A 88 7.57 -8.66 10.15
CA LYS A 88 6.70 -8.40 9.01
C LYS A 88 5.59 -9.43 8.93
N TYR A 89 4.38 -8.92 8.78
CA TYR A 89 3.17 -9.74 8.70
C TYR A 89 2.35 -9.32 7.49
N LEU A 90 1.82 -10.30 6.77
CA LEU A 90 1.06 -10.07 5.55
C LEU A 90 -0.17 -10.97 5.54
N ARG A 91 -1.36 -10.36 5.41
CA ARG A 91 -2.60 -11.09 5.20
C ARG A 91 -2.76 -11.40 3.71
N LEU A 92 -3.03 -12.67 3.40
CA LEU A 92 -3.31 -13.17 2.06
C LEU A 92 -4.71 -13.77 2.00
N SER A 93 -5.36 -13.64 0.84
CA SER A 93 -6.52 -14.43 0.47
C SER A 93 -6.12 -15.89 0.21
N PRO A 94 -7.07 -16.85 0.13
CA PRO A 94 -6.76 -18.23 -0.25
C PRO A 94 -6.09 -18.31 -1.63
N GLU A 95 -6.52 -17.48 -2.59
CA GLU A 95 -5.99 -17.42 -3.95
C GLU A 95 -4.55 -16.89 -3.94
N ASP A 96 -4.28 -15.80 -3.25
CA ASP A 96 -2.93 -15.23 -3.10
C ASP A 96 -1.99 -16.21 -2.39
N PHE A 97 -2.51 -16.94 -1.38
CA PHE A 97 -1.75 -17.96 -0.66
C PHE A 97 -1.43 -19.15 -1.55
N HIS A 98 -2.36 -19.58 -2.42
CA HIS A 98 -2.12 -20.64 -3.40
C HIS A 98 -0.92 -20.27 -4.28
N ILE A 99 -0.89 -19.08 -4.83
CA ILE A 99 0.23 -18.59 -5.65
C ILE A 99 1.53 -18.49 -4.86
N TRP A 100 1.47 -17.97 -3.60
CA TRP A 100 2.67 -17.91 -2.75
C TRP A 100 3.24 -19.30 -2.47
N ARG A 101 2.38 -20.31 -2.30
CA ARG A 101 2.80 -21.70 -2.10
C ARG A 101 3.57 -22.27 -3.30
N LEU A 102 3.25 -21.84 -4.52
CA LEU A 102 3.92 -22.25 -5.76
C LEU A 102 5.26 -21.54 -6.00
N MET A 103 5.63 -20.54 -5.21
CA MET A 103 6.88 -19.80 -5.33
C MET A 103 8.06 -20.59 -4.72
N ASP A 104 8.48 -21.65 -5.39
CA ASP A 104 9.56 -22.55 -4.96
C ASP A 104 10.91 -22.30 -5.67
N GLY A 105 10.97 -21.30 -6.57
CA GLY A 105 12.13 -21.00 -7.40
C GLY A 105 12.20 -21.76 -8.72
N THR A 106 11.32 -22.72 -8.94
CA THR A 106 11.24 -23.45 -10.24
C THR A 106 10.41 -22.68 -11.26
N ARG A 107 9.35 -22.02 -10.81
CA ARG A 107 8.38 -21.30 -11.63
C ARG A 107 8.74 -19.83 -11.80
N THR A 108 8.61 -19.34 -13.03
CA THR A 108 8.69 -17.92 -13.34
C THR A 108 7.40 -17.19 -12.96
N VAL A 109 7.43 -15.85 -12.92
CA VAL A 109 6.20 -15.07 -12.72
C VAL A 109 5.19 -15.33 -13.84
N LYS A 110 5.63 -15.63 -15.06
CA LYS A 110 4.75 -16.04 -16.17
C LYS A 110 4.03 -17.35 -15.84
N ASP A 111 4.78 -18.35 -15.36
CA ASP A 111 4.21 -19.64 -14.98
C ASP A 111 3.18 -19.48 -13.86
N LEU A 112 3.45 -18.60 -12.87
CA LEU A 112 2.52 -18.30 -11.79
C LEU A 112 1.24 -17.61 -12.27
N ILE A 113 1.33 -16.75 -13.29
CA ILE A 113 0.16 -16.14 -13.93
C ILE A 113 -0.66 -17.20 -14.67
N TYR A 114 0.01 -18.12 -15.34
CA TYR A 114 -0.64 -19.24 -16.02
C TYR A 114 -1.35 -20.16 -15.02
N GLU A 115 -0.69 -20.54 -13.94
CA GLU A 115 -1.28 -21.34 -12.86
C GLU A 115 -2.51 -20.65 -12.23
N TYR A 116 -2.42 -19.34 -12.02
CA TYR A 116 -3.55 -18.56 -11.51
C TYR A 116 -4.75 -18.61 -12.49
N PHE A 117 -4.47 -18.48 -13.78
CA PHE A 117 -5.49 -18.58 -14.81
C PHE A 117 -6.11 -19.97 -14.87
N THR A 118 -5.29 -21.01 -14.79
CA THR A 118 -5.76 -22.41 -14.86
C THR A 118 -6.66 -22.77 -13.67
N GLU A 119 -6.32 -22.27 -12.46
CA GLU A 119 -7.06 -22.58 -11.24
C GLU A 119 -8.31 -21.72 -11.07
N PHE A 120 -8.20 -20.41 -11.37
CA PHE A 120 -9.26 -19.44 -11.06
C PHE A 120 -9.98 -18.88 -12.29
N GLY A 121 -9.55 -19.22 -13.51
CA GLY A 121 -10.15 -18.76 -14.77
C GLY A 121 -9.94 -17.26 -15.07
N ILE A 122 -9.09 -16.55 -14.30
CA ILE A 122 -8.86 -15.11 -14.41
C ILE A 122 -7.41 -14.85 -14.80
N LEU A 123 -7.18 -14.15 -15.91
CA LEU A 123 -5.85 -13.76 -16.35
C LEU A 123 -5.37 -12.52 -15.54
N ALA A 124 -4.70 -12.77 -14.43
CA ALA A 124 -4.42 -11.78 -13.40
C ALA A 124 -2.98 -11.24 -13.45
N PHE A 125 -2.54 -10.64 -14.56
CA PHE A 125 -1.18 -10.12 -14.74
C PHE A 125 -0.81 -9.11 -13.63
N ASP A 126 -1.63 -8.09 -13.44
CA ASP A 126 -1.36 -7.05 -12.46
C ASP A 126 -1.45 -7.57 -11.03
N LEU A 127 -2.39 -8.46 -10.75
CA LEU A 127 -2.60 -9.02 -9.41
C LEU A 127 -1.38 -9.85 -8.98
N VAL A 128 -0.92 -10.79 -9.80
CA VAL A 128 0.25 -11.62 -9.50
C VAL A 128 1.52 -10.76 -9.44
N ALA A 129 1.69 -9.79 -10.35
CA ALA A 129 2.83 -8.88 -10.33
C ALA A 129 2.86 -8.02 -9.06
N HIS A 130 1.70 -7.49 -8.62
CA HIS A 130 1.56 -6.73 -7.38
C HIS A 130 1.78 -7.61 -6.14
N LEU A 131 1.27 -8.84 -6.15
CA LEU A 131 1.49 -9.81 -5.08
C LEU A 131 2.98 -10.11 -4.91
N VAL A 132 3.69 -10.44 -5.99
CA VAL A 132 5.15 -10.67 -5.97
C VAL A 132 5.90 -9.45 -5.47
N ALA A 133 5.54 -8.25 -5.96
CA ALA A 133 6.17 -7.00 -5.51
C ALA A 133 5.92 -6.73 -4.02
N ARG A 134 4.71 -7.01 -3.51
CA ARG A 134 4.33 -6.87 -2.11
C ARG A 134 5.08 -7.87 -1.22
N LEU A 135 5.06 -9.16 -1.61
CA LEU A 135 5.77 -10.23 -0.90
C LEU A 135 7.28 -9.94 -0.80
N ARG A 136 7.87 -9.44 -1.88
CA ARG A 136 9.29 -9.07 -1.93
C ARG A 136 9.60 -7.86 -1.04
N ARG A 137 8.75 -6.84 -1.07
CA ARG A 137 8.90 -5.64 -0.23
C ARG A 137 8.81 -5.97 1.27
N ASP A 138 7.94 -6.91 1.63
CA ASP A 138 7.69 -7.29 3.01
C ASP A 138 8.56 -8.48 3.46
N PHE A 139 9.64 -8.80 2.70
CA PHE A 139 10.63 -9.85 3.00
C PHE A 139 10.01 -11.25 3.15
N MET A 140 8.92 -11.53 2.44
CA MET A 140 8.30 -12.85 2.41
C MET A 140 8.94 -13.78 1.37
N LEU A 141 9.79 -13.24 0.50
CA LEU A 141 10.62 -13.96 -0.46
C LEU A 141 12.10 -13.87 -0.06
N LEU A 142 12.90 -14.82 -0.55
CA LEU A 142 14.33 -14.92 -0.22
C LEU A 142 15.14 -13.72 -0.74
N ASP A 143 14.74 -13.16 -1.89
CA ASP A 143 15.38 -12.00 -2.49
C ASP A 143 14.88 -10.70 -1.83
N PRO A 144 15.75 -9.97 -1.11
CA PRO A 144 15.37 -8.67 -0.59
C PRO A 144 15.11 -7.69 -1.74
N PRO A 145 14.20 -6.71 -1.56
CA PRO A 145 13.99 -5.68 -2.56
C PRO A 145 15.28 -4.92 -2.77
N ARG A 146 15.87 -5.02 -3.96
CA ARG A 146 17.01 -4.18 -4.35
C ARG A 146 16.48 -2.79 -4.69
N ASP A 147 16.24 -2.01 -3.68
CA ASP A 147 15.93 -0.59 -3.86
C ASP A 147 17.24 0.18 -4.12
N ILE A 148 17.66 0.12 -5.40
CA ILE A 148 18.85 0.84 -5.89
C ILE A 148 18.66 2.35 -5.63
N PHE A 149 17.44 2.85 -5.76
CA PHE A 149 17.13 4.26 -5.54
C PHE A 149 17.31 4.65 -4.07
N ALA A 150 16.83 3.83 -3.13
CA ALA A 150 17.03 4.07 -1.70
C ALA A 150 18.51 3.92 -1.28
N SER A 151 19.27 3.05 -1.94
CA SER A 151 20.71 2.92 -1.66
C SER A 151 21.50 4.14 -2.17
N VAL A 152 21.18 4.62 -3.36
CA VAL A 152 21.75 5.85 -3.92
C VAL A 152 21.31 7.08 -3.11
N GLN A 153 20.05 7.18 -2.73
CA GLN A 153 19.55 8.25 -1.87
C GLN A 153 20.22 8.25 -0.49
N ARG A 154 20.44 7.08 0.13
CA ARG A 154 21.18 6.98 1.41
C ARG A 154 22.63 7.42 1.26
N THR A 155 23.28 7.09 0.15
CA THR A 155 24.67 7.50 -0.13
C THR A 155 24.77 9.00 -0.39
N LEU A 156 23.81 9.58 -1.11
CA LEU A 156 23.73 11.03 -1.36
C LEU A 156 23.36 11.80 -0.07
N ALA A 157 22.45 11.26 0.74
CA ALA A 157 22.08 11.86 2.03
C ALA A 157 23.25 11.88 3.04
N LYS A 158 24.11 10.87 3.04
CA LYS A 158 25.34 10.85 3.85
C LYS A 158 26.36 11.94 3.46
N ARG A 159 26.33 12.41 2.22
CA ARG A 159 27.22 13.47 1.70
C ARG A 159 26.64 14.88 1.85
N SER A 160 25.38 15.03 2.25
CA SER A 160 24.75 16.34 2.39
C SER A 160 25.20 17.04 3.66
N ARG A 161 25.69 18.29 3.53
CA ARG A 161 25.95 19.20 4.64
C ARG A 161 24.66 19.54 5.47
N MET A 162 23.49 19.18 4.97
CA MET A 162 22.17 19.33 5.58
C MET A 162 21.72 18.08 6.36
N ALA A 163 22.62 17.19 6.76
CA ALA A 163 22.24 15.97 7.49
C ALA A 163 21.67 16.30 8.90
N TRP A 164 22.23 17.30 9.58
CA TRP A 164 21.82 17.64 10.95
C TRP A 164 20.37 18.13 11.07
N PRO A 165 19.87 19.09 10.29
CA PRO A 165 18.47 19.50 10.37
C PRO A 165 17.50 18.37 10.03
N ARG A 166 17.87 17.49 9.08
CA ARG A 166 17.06 16.33 8.72
C ARG A 166 17.02 15.28 9.82
N THR A 167 18.13 15.08 10.54
CA THR A 167 18.17 14.16 11.68
C THR A 167 17.32 14.66 12.83
N VAL A 168 17.44 15.97 13.17
CA VAL A 168 16.58 16.63 14.18
C VAL A 168 15.10 16.52 13.77
N TRP A 169 14.80 16.75 12.49
CA TRP A 169 13.46 16.57 11.96
C TRP A 169 12.94 15.14 12.17
N GLN A 170 13.71 14.12 11.79
CA GLN A 170 13.34 12.71 11.95
C GLN A 170 13.11 12.31 13.41
N VAL A 171 13.89 12.91 14.32
CA VAL A 171 13.69 12.71 15.78
C VAL A 171 12.38 13.36 16.24
N ILE A 172 12.14 14.62 15.84
CA ILE A 172 10.93 15.37 16.27
C ILE A 172 9.64 14.77 15.69
N THR A 173 9.68 14.24 14.45
CA THR A 173 8.51 13.65 13.78
C THR A 173 8.25 12.19 14.18
N GLY A 174 9.08 11.60 15.03
CA GLY A 174 8.95 10.18 15.42
C GLY A 174 9.44 9.18 14.38
N GLU A 175 10.06 9.65 13.28
CA GLU A 175 10.67 8.75 12.28
C GLU A 175 11.90 8.00 12.83
N ARG A 176 12.47 8.50 13.92
CA ARG A 176 13.61 7.90 14.61
C ARG A 176 13.23 7.49 16.01
N THR A 177 13.33 6.21 16.30
CA THR A 177 12.97 5.58 17.58
C THR A 177 14.22 5.11 18.31
N PHE A 178 14.16 5.09 19.63
CA PHE A 178 15.17 4.49 20.50
C PHE A 178 14.64 3.14 20.96
N GLU A 179 15.11 2.07 20.33
CA GLU A 179 14.66 0.72 20.62
C GLU A 179 15.39 0.12 21.83
N ILE A 180 14.63 -0.60 22.65
CA ILE A 180 15.11 -1.34 23.82
C ILE A 180 15.23 -2.80 23.41
N HIS A 181 16.42 -3.36 23.52
CA HIS A 181 16.69 -4.77 23.20
C HIS A 181 16.30 -5.72 24.34
N GLY A 182 15.95 -6.95 24.02
CA GLY A 182 15.61 -7.98 25.02
C GLY A 182 14.24 -7.79 25.69
N ILE A 183 13.38 -6.93 25.16
CA ILE A 183 12.07 -6.62 25.74
C ILE A 183 11.16 -7.85 25.78
N ASP A 184 11.24 -8.75 24.82
CA ASP A 184 10.41 -9.96 24.77
C ASP A 184 10.68 -10.88 25.95
N GLU A 185 11.95 -11.13 26.22
CA GLU A 185 12.38 -11.99 27.34
C GLU A 185 12.04 -11.36 28.67
N PHE A 186 12.24 -10.04 28.80
CA PHE A 186 11.88 -9.28 30.01
C PHE A 186 10.38 -9.38 30.29
N MET A 187 9.52 -9.09 29.31
CA MET A 187 8.06 -9.16 29.45
C MET A 187 7.59 -10.59 29.71
N ALA A 188 8.21 -11.59 29.08
CA ALA A 188 7.95 -13.00 29.36
C ALA A 188 8.32 -13.38 30.80
N ALA A 189 9.43 -12.90 31.34
CA ALA A 189 9.84 -13.14 32.71
C ALA A 189 8.88 -12.48 33.72
N VAL A 190 8.48 -11.24 33.48
CA VAL A 190 7.49 -10.51 34.29
C VAL A 190 6.16 -11.24 34.28
N HIS A 191 5.68 -11.66 33.11
CA HIS A 191 4.42 -12.40 32.98
C HIS A 191 4.47 -13.73 33.75
N ARG A 192 5.50 -14.55 33.58
CA ARG A 192 5.64 -15.84 34.25
C ARG A 192 5.74 -15.73 35.78
N ARG A 193 6.43 -14.67 36.28
CA ARG A 193 6.66 -14.53 37.73
C ARG A 193 5.46 -13.97 38.50
N ALA A 194 4.76 -13.00 37.91
CA ALA A 194 3.74 -12.27 38.64
C ALA A 194 2.53 -11.82 37.79
N ALA A 195 2.75 -11.34 36.55
CA ALA A 195 1.70 -10.67 35.85
C ALA A 195 0.58 -11.59 35.33
N TRP A 196 0.75 -12.90 35.30
CA TRP A 196 -0.33 -13.86 35.02
C TRP A 196 -1.52 -13.71 35.97
N VAL A 197 -1.29 -13.30 37.20
CA VAL A 197 -2.32 -13.10 38.25
C VAL A 197 -3.29 -11.98 37.81
N LEU A 198 -2.81 -10.96 37.08
CA LEU A 198 -3.62 -9.85 36.61
C LEU A 198 -4.79 -10.26 35.71
N TYR A 199 -4.71 -11.43 35.09
CA TYR A 199 -5.72 -11.95 34.15
C TYR A 199 -6.70 -12.94 34.85
N THR A 200 -6.60 -13.10 36.15
CA THR A 200 -7.52 -13.98 36.91
C THR A 200 -8.88 -13.36 37.10
N THR A 201 -9.94 -14.15 37.04
CA THR A 201 -11.33 -13.67 37.16
C THR A 201 -11.58 -12.82 38.41
N PRO A 202 -11.09 -13.16 39.61
CA PRO A 202 -11.31 -12.33 40.81
C PRO A 202 -10.73 -10.91 40.65
N LEU A 203 -9.51 -10.80 40.08
CA LEU A 203 -8.91 -9.50 39.81
C LEU A 203 -9.63 -8.72 38.72
N GLN A 204 -10.14 -9.38 37.71
CA GLN A 204 -10.94 -8.71 36.68
C GLN A 204 -12.22 -8.10 37.27
N VAL A 205 -12.90 -8.81 38.17
CA VAL A 205 -14.07 -8.27 38.87
C VAL A 205 -13.69 -7.08 39.75
N LEU A 206 -12.58 -7.19 40.48
CA LEU A 206 -12.05 -6.07 41.29
C LEU A 206 -11.72 -4.84 40.40
N TYR A 207 -11.10 -5.05 39.22
CA TYR A 207 -10.76 -3.95 38.30
C TYR A 207 -12.00 -3.24 37.78
N VAL A 208 -13.06 -3.99 37.42
CA VAL A 208 -14.34 -3.39 37.03
C VAL A 208 -14.92 -2.55 38.18
N ALA A 209 -14.90 -3.06 39.41
CA ALA A 209 -15.36 -2.31 40.59
C ALA A 209 -14.54 -1.04 40.81
N VAL A 210 -13.19 -1.13 40.70
CA VAL A 210 -12.29 0.03 40.81
C VAL A 210 -12.58 1.08 39.71
N CYS A 211 -12.81 0.66 38.48
CA CYS A 211 -13.15 1.57 37.39
C CYS A 211 -14.48 2.30 37.66
N LEU A 212 -15.52 1.58 38.09
CA LEU A 212 -16.85 2.15 38.33
C LEU A 212 -16.85 3.09 39.54
N VAL A 213 -16.38 2.59 40.69
CA VAL A 213 -16.32 3.38 41.93
C VAL A 213 -15.38 4.58 41.79
N GLY A 214 -14.15 4.31 41.32
CA GLY A 214 -13.14 5.36 41.13
C GLY A 214 -13.56 6.39 40.07
N GLY A 215 -14.19 5.96 38.98
CA GLY A 215 -14.75 6.85 37.98
C GLY A 215 -15.82 7.78 38.54
N ALA A 216 -16.74 7.27 39.36
CA ALA A 216 -17.76 8.07 40.04
C ALA A 216 -17.11 9.07 41.03
N LEU A 217 -16.14 8.64 41.82
CA LEU A 217 -15.37 9.50 42.74
C LEU A 217 -14.57 10.59 42.00
N PHE A 218 -13.97 10.21 40.85
CA PHE A 218 -13.28 11.19 40.00
C PHE A 218 -14.24 12.29 39.53
N VAL A 219 -15.41 11.92 38.97
CA VAL A 219 -16.41 12.90 38.50
C VAL A 219 -16.83 13.83 39.63
N ARG A 220 -17.09 13.32 40.84
CA ARG A 220 -17.42 14.08 42.01
C ARG A 220 -16.30 15.08 42.38
N THR A 221 -15.05 14.58 42.44
CA THR A 221 -13.88 15.41 42.78
C THR A 221 -13.61 16.47 41.71
N PHE A 222 -13.75 16.14 40.46
CA PHE A 222 -13.61 17.04 39.34
C PHE A 222 -14.67 18.16 39.37
N ALA A 223 -15.93 17.78 39.63
CA ALA A 223 -17.04 18.72 39.73
C ALA A 223 -16.89 19.68 40.94
N SER A 224 -16.26 19.23 42.01
CA SER A 224 -16.02 20.08 43.20
C SER A 224 -14.99 21.18 42.96
N GLY A 225 -14.18 21.11 41.91
CA GLY A 225 -13.13 22.08 41.61
C GLY A 225 -12.02 22.19 42.66
N ARG A 226 -11.89 21.20 43.56
CA ARG A 226 -10.93 21.23 44.68
C ARG A 226 -9.47 21.28 44.23
N TYR A 227 -9.13 20.66 43.12
CA TYR A 227 -7.75 20.58 42.61
C TYR A 227 -7.63 21.26 41.24
N ASP A 228 -6.59 22.07 41.07
CA ASP A 228 -6.25 22.69 39.80
C ASP A 228 -5.45 21.71 38.92
N LEU A 229 -5.83 21.57 37.65
CA LEU A 229 -5.16 20.72 36.69
C LEU A 229 -3.86 21.32 36.14
N PHE A 230 -3.87 22.63 35.90
CA PHE A 230 -2.83 23.31 35.13
C PHE A 230 -1.85 24.11 35.96
N GLN A 231 -2.23 24.49 37.19
CA GLN A 231 -1.40 25.31 38.06
C GLN A 231 -0.78 24.51 39.20
N THR A 232 0.54 24.62 39.38
CA THR A 232 1.28 24.00 40.49
C THR A 232 2.14 25.07 41.17
N ALA A 233 2.04 25.19 42.50
CA ALA A 233 2.74 26.19 43.27
C ALA A 233 2.60 27.63 42.70
N GLY A 234 1.39 27.98 42.24
CA GLY A 234 1.12 29.29 41.64
C GLY A 234 1.63 29.49 40.21
N SER A 235 2.28 28.46 39.59
CA SER A 235 2.88 28.54 38.26
C SER A 235 2.21 27.60 37.29
N TYR A 236 1.73 28.10 36.13
CA TYR A 236 1.25 27.30 34.99
C TYR A 236 2.40 26.57 34.29
N GLY A 237 3.60 27.15 34.24
CA GLY A 237 4.78 26.53 33.64
C GLY A 237 5.19 25.24 34.35
N ILE A 238 5.29 25.29 35.70
CA ILE A 238 5.59 24.10 36.50
C ILE A 238 4.49 23.06 36.36
N GLY A 239 3.21 23.48 36.38
CA GLY A 239 2.07 22.60 36.21
C GLY A 239 2.07 21.88 34.90
N LEU A 240 2.43 22.55 33.80
CA LEU A 240 2.52 21.98 32.48
C LEU A 240 3.66 20.95 32.34
N VAL A 241 4.86 21.28 32.84
CA VAL A 241 6.00 20.35 32.84
C VAL A 241 5.65 19.08 33.66
N LEU A 242 4.99 19.26 34.80
CA LEU A 242 4.50 18.15 35.60
C LEU A 242 3.48 17.28 34.80
N LEU A 243 2.50 17.92 34.14
CA LEU A 243 1.53 17.23 33.33
C LEU A 243 2.19 16.44 32.16
N MET A 244 3.21 17.01 31.52
CA MET A 244 3.95 16.30 30.48
C MET A 244 4.68 15.06 31.02
N GLY A 245 5.33 15.17 32.18
CA GLY A 245 5.97 14.04 32.84
C GLY A 245 4.99 12.95 33.25
N LEU A 246 3.85 13.34 33.83
CA LEU A 246 2.77 12.43 34.24
C LEU A 246 2.14 11.76 33.02
N ASN A 247 1.92 12.50 31.93
CA ASN A 247 1.41 11.94 30.66
C ASN A 247 2.37 10.90 30.08
N PHE A 248 3.68 11.16 30.12
CA PHE A 248 4.67 10.18 29.68
C PHE A 248 4.58 8.87 30.49
N LEU A 249 4.44 8.98 31.82
CA LEU A 249 4.21 7.81 32.68
C LEU A 249 2.93 7.06 32.30
N CYS A 250 1.84 7.76 32.01
CA CYS A 250 0.59 7.15 31.54
C CYS A 250 0.80 6.36 30.25
N VAL A 251 1.53 6.91 29.28
CA VAL A 251 1.83 6.25 28.02
C VAL A 251 2.70 5.01 28.22
N VAL A 252 3.72 5.07 29.08
CA VAL A 252 4.58 3.90 29.38
C VAL A 252 3.77 2.75 29.98
N VAL A 253 2.87 3.03 30.92
CA VAL A 253 1.99 2.02 31.53
C VAL A 253 1.03 1.42 30.49
N HIS A 254 0.47 2.26 29.63
CA HIS A 254 -0.41 1.87 28.54
C HIS A 254 0.28 0.87 27.57
N GLU A 255 1.47 1.21 27.09
CA GLU A 255 2.25 0.38 26.18
C GLU A 255 2.71 -0.93 26.86
N ALA A 256 3.12 -0.88 28.12
CA ALA A 256 3.48 -2.06 28.89
C ALA A 256 2.30 -3.03 29.06
N SER A 257 1.07 -2.53 29.12
CA SER A 257 -0.14 -3.33 29.24
C SER A 257 -0.44 -4.10 27.96
N HIS A 258 -0.23 -3.48 26.78
CA HIS A 258 -0.28 -4.19 25.50
C HIS A 258 0.75 -5.31 25.43
N ALA A 259 2.01 -5.04 25.82
CA ALA A 259 3.09 -6.00 25.80
C ALA A 259 2.80 -7.21 26.71
N LEU A 260 2.36 -6.96 27.95
CA LEU A 260 2.02 -8.05 28.91
C LEU A 260 0.86 -8.90 28.42
N THR A 261 -0.17 -8.28 27.84
CA THR A 261 -1.32 -9.00 27.31
C THR A 261 -0.96 -9.79 26.06
N CYS A 262 -0.10 -9.25 25.20
CA CYS A 262 0.47 -10.00 24.08
C CYS A 262 1.18 -11.26 24.57
N LYS A 263 1.99 -11.17 25.64
CA LYS A 263 2.66 -12.36 26.26
C LYS A 263 1.66 -13.33 26.86
N HIS A 264 0.59 -12.83 27.48
CA HIS A 264 -0.47 -13.70 28.05
C HIS A 264 -1.10 -14.60 26.99
N TYR A 265 -1.32 -14.09 25.78
CA TYR A 265 -1.84 -14.86 24.64
C TYR A 265 -0.75 -15.59 23.83
N GLY A 266 0.49 -15.64 24.32
CA GLY A 266 1.60 -16.36 23.67
C GLY A 266 2.10 -15.72 22.41
N GLY A 267 1.95 -14.39 22.28
CA GLY A 267 2.58 -13.59 21.23
C GLY A 267 4.00 -13.18 21.58
N GLN A 268 4.75 -12.68 20.58
CA GLN A 268 6.08 -12.10 20.74
C GLN A 268 5.99 -10.56 20.72
N VAL A 269 6.82 -9.91 21.55
CA VAL A 269 7.00 -8.46 21.57
C VAL A 269 8.29 -8.15 20.84
N HIS A 270 8.20 -7.73 19.56
CA HIS A 270 9.38 -7.59 18.70
C HIS A 270 10.31 -6.46 19.13
N SER A 271 9.74 -5.33 19.46
CA SER A 271 10.48 -4.17 19.94
C SER A 271 9.61 -3.31 20.86
N ALA A 272 10.26 -2.58 21.73
CA ALA A 272 9.67 -1.48 22.49
C ALA A 272 10.72 -0.37 22.58
N GLY A 273 10.28 0.82 22.87
CA GLY A 273 11.22 1.91 22.98
C GLY A 273 10.57 3.24 23.24
N LEU A 274 11.40 4.26 23.09
CA LEU A 274 11.04 5.66 23.26
C LEU A 274 11.15 6.39 21.94
N MET A 275 10.27 7.34 21.72
CA MET A 275 10.31 8.23 20.57
C MET A 275 9.85 9.63 20.98
N LEU A 276 10.17 10.61 20.16
CA LEU A 276 9.52 11.92 20.25
C LEU A 276 8.41 11.97 19.21
N TYR A 277 7.17 12.10 19.67
CA TYR A 277 6.02 12.26 18.80
C TYR A 277 5.56 13.72 18.82
N PHE A 278 5.82 14.42 17.73
CA PHE A 278 5.65 15.89 17.65
C PHE A 278 6.33 16.66 18.79
N GLY A 279 7.55 16.24 19.14
CA GLY A 279 8.33 16.88 20.20
C GLY A 279 7.94 16.49 21.63
N MET A 280 6.91 15.67 21.82
CA MET A 280 6.55 15.09 23.12
C MET A 280 7.15 13.70 23.28
N PRO A 281 7.71 13.37 24.47
CA PRO A 281 8.20 12.04 24.74
C PRO A 281 7.03 11.05 24.74
N ALA A 282 7.18 9.97 23.99
CA ALA A 282 6.23 8.88 23.88
C ALA A 282 6.96 7.54 24.00
N ALA A 283 6.26 6.51 24.41
CA ALA A 283 6.69 5.12 24.34
C ALA A 283 5.93 4.41 23.22
N PHE A 284 6.48 3.32 22.75
CA PHE A 284 5.82 2.41 21.81
C PHE A 284 6.19 0.97 22.10
N VAL A 285 5.32 0.06 21.70
CA VAL A 285 5.56 -1.39 21.73
C VAL A 285 5.06 -2.03 20.44
N ASP A 286 5.86 -2.93 19.88
CA ASP A 286 5.47 -3.72 18.70
C ASP A 286 4.94 -5.08 19.13
N THR A 287 3.63 -5.19 19.16
CA THR A 287 2.88 -6.42 19.45
C THR A 287 2.28 -7.07 18.22
N THR A 288 2.81 -6.78 17.03
CA THR A 288 2.22 -7.21 15.74
C THR A 288 2.12 -8.73 15.60
N ASP A 289 2.93 -9.52 16.32
CA ASP A 289 2.83 -11.00 16.33
C ASP A 289 1.45 -11.50 16.80
N ILE A 290 0.70 -10.69 17.55
CA ILE A 290 -0.65 -11.03 17.97
C ILE A 290 -1.61 -11.27 16.79
N TRP A 291 -1.30 -10.77 15.58
CA TRP A 291 -2.07 -11.01 14.39
C TRP A 291 -2.12 -12.48 13.97
N THR A 292 -1.16 -13.27 14.44
CA THR A 292 -1.16 -14.73 14.26
C THR A 292 -2.12 -15.47 15.22
N LYS A 293 -2.79 -14.76 16.13
CA LYS A 293 -3.70 -15.31 17.13
C LYS A 293 -5.16 -15.03 16.79
N ALA A 294 -6.07 -15.67 17.54
CA ALA A 294 -7.51 -15.47 17.36
C ALA A 294 -7.94 -14.00 17.55
N ALA A 295 -9.06 -13.61 16.94
CA ALA A 295 -9.58 -12.25 17.02
C ALA A 295 -9.81 -11.77 18.47
N SER A 296 -10.24 -12.68 19.36
CA SER A 296 -10.39 -12.38 20.79
C SER A 296 -9.08 -11.97 21.46
N ALA A 297 -7.98 -12.65 21.14
CA ALA A 297 -6.65 -12.30 21.65
C ALA A 297 -6.16 -10.94 21.11
N ARG A 298 -6.41 -10.65 19.83
CA ARG A 298 -6.09 -9.35 19.22
C ARG A 298 -6.84 -8.22 19.90
N ILE A 299 -8.18 -8.37 20.02
CA ILE A 299 -9.04 -7.40 20.71
C ILE A 299 -8.62 -7.21 22.17
N ALA A 300 -8.35 -8.30 22.90
CA ALA A 300 -7.91 -8.23 24.30
C ALA A 300 -6.57 -7.50 24.45
N THR A 301 -5.62 -7.76 23.53
CA THR A 301 -4.31 -7.08 23.56
C THR A 301 -4.48 -5.59 23.26
N THR A 302 -5.30 -5.23 22.27
CA THR A 302 -5.57 -3.81 21.95
C THR A 302 -6.37 -3.12 23.06
N TRP A 303 -7.30 -3.83 23.73
CA TRP A 303 -8.06 -3.29 24.86
C TRP A 303 -7.21 -3.06 26.11
N ALA A 304 -6.10 -3.79 26.28
CA ALA A 304 -5.30 -3.79 27.50
C ALA A 304 -4.75 -2.39 27.87
N GLY A 305 -4.31 -1.60 26.87
CA GLY A 305 -3.83 -0.24 27.09
C GLY A 305 -4.90 0.67 27.67
N PRO A 306 -6.01 0.92 26.99
CA PRO A 306 -7.12 1.70 27.52
C PRO A 306 -7.63 1.19 28.86
N TYR A 307 -7.82 -0.12 29.00
CA TYR A 307 -8.33 -0.73 30.21
C TYR A 307 -7.42 -0.50 31.43
N SER A 308 -6.11 -0.63 31.26
CA SER A 308 -5.15 -0.31 32.31
C SER A 308 -5.27 1.16 32.75
N GLY A 309 -5.41 2.07 31.79
CA GLY A 309 -5.65 3.49 32.07
C GLY A 309 -6.90 3.71 32.92
N ALA A 310 -8.01 3.04 32.62
CA ALA A 310 -9.23 3.12 33.42
C ALA A 310 -9.04 2.60 34.86
N ILE A 311 -8.32 1.48 35.02
CA ILE A 311 -8.02 0.90 36.33
C ILE A 311 -7.17 1.86 37.17
N PHE A 312 -6.08 2.37 36.62
CA PHE A 312 -5.19 3.30 37.32
C PHE A 312 -5.87 4.64 37.61
N ALA A 313 -6.70 5.14 36.69
CA ALA A 313 -7.51 6.34 36.93
C ALA A 313 -8.45 6.15 38.13
N GLY A 314 -9.16 5.00 38.15
CA GLY A 314 -10.07 4.67 39.26
C GLY A 314 -9.35 4.50 40.58
N ALA A 315 -8.24 3.77 40.59
CA ALA A 315 -7.43 3.58 41.80
C ALA A 315 -6.89 4.91 42.36
N ALA A 316 -6.34 5.76 41.49
CA ALA A 316 -5.86 7.08 41.87
C ALA A 316 -7.00 7.96 42.46
N ALA A 317 -8.18 7.92 41.86
CA ALA A 317 -9.34 8.67 42.35
C ALA A 317 -9.81 8.19 43.74
N ILE A 318 -9.79 6.88 43.99
CA ILE A 318 -10.11 6.28 45.29
C ILE A 318 -9.11 6.78 46.36
N VAL A 319 -7.80 6.76 46.02
CA VAL A 319 -6.76 7.23 46.94
C VAL A 319 -6.90 8.75 47.23
N VAL A 320 -7.20 9.55 46.21
CA VAL A 320 -7.47 11.01 46.38
C VAL A 320 -8.63 11.25 47.34
N GLN A 321 -9.67 10.42 47.25
CA GLN A 321 -10.83 10.56 48.15
C GLN A 321 -10.51 10.08 49.59
N ALA A 322 -9.65 9.07 49.74
CA ALA A 322 -9.23 8.56 51.04
C ALA A 322 -8.24 9.49 51.77
N LEU A 323 -7.37 10.18 51.00
CA LEU A 323 -6.30 11.03 51.53
C LEU A 323 -6.32 12.42 50.87
N PRO A 324 -7.42 13.18 51.03
CA PRO A 324 -7.66 14.38 50.26
C PRO A 324 -6.69 15.56 50.59
N ASP A 325 -6.11 15.58 51.78
CA ASP A 325 -5.20 16.63 52.26
C ASP A 325 -3.72 16.25 52.12
N SER A 326 -3.42 15.10 51.53
CA SER A 326 -2.05 14.66 51.28
C SER A 326 -1.39 15.49 50.17
N TRP A 327 -0.07 15.65 50.25
CA TRP A 327 0.72 16.28 49.17
C TRP A 327 0.63 15.53 47.83
N ALA A 328 0.30 14.24 47.87
CA ALA A 328 0.15 13.40 46.70
C ALA A 328 -1.22 13.59 46.02
N ALA A 329 -2.26 14.02 46.72
CA ALA A 329 -3.62 14.13 46.19
C ALA A 329 -3.72 14.95 44.91
N PRO A 330 -3.09 16.16 44.80
CA PRO A 330 -3.12 16.94 43.56
C PRO A 330 -2.42 16.24 42.39
N ILE A 331 -1.37 15.44 42.64
CA ILE A 331 -0.64 14.67 41.63
C ILE A 331 -1.48 13.49 41.17
N LEU A 332 -2.05 12.71 42.07
CA LEU A 332 -2.91 11.58 41.79
C LEU A 332 -4.19 12.00 41.07
N PHE A 333 -4.75 13.19 41.42
CA PHE A 333 -5.89 13.74 40.67
C PHE A 333 -5.54 14.02 39.21
N ARG A 334 -4.36 14.63 38.93
CA ARG A 334 -3.88 14.87 37.57
C ARG A 334 -3.62 13.56 36.82
N LEU A 335 -3.03 12.56 37.47
CA LEU A 335 -2.84 11.21 36.91
C LEU A 335 -4.18 10.58 36.56
N SER A 336 -5.15 10.62 37.50
CA SER A 336 -6.49 10.11 37.26
C SER A 336 -7.14 10.80 36.03
N PHE A 337 -7.02 12.11 35.94
CA PHE A 337 -7.50 12.90 34.81
C PHE A 337 -6.84 12.48 33.49
N LEU A 338 -5.52 12.36 33.45
CA LEU A 338 -4.77 12.01 32.25
C LEU A 338 -5.08 10.59 31.78
N TRP A 339 -5.13 9.60 32.71
CA TRP A 339 -5.50 8.23 32.37
C TRP A 339 -6.93 8.13 31.87
N LEU A 340 -7.88 8.82 32.50
CA LEU A 340 -9.28 8.81 32.04
C LEU A 340 -9.42 9.49 30.66
N LEU A 341 -8.70 10.59 30.46
CA LEU A 341 -8.66 11.27 29.16
C LEU A 341 -8.09 10.37 28.06
N THR A 342 -6.98 9.70 28.33
CA THR A 342 -6.35 8.73 27.43
C THR A 342 -7.31 7.56 27.15
N PHE A 343 -7.98 7.01 28.18
CA PHE A 343 -8.99 5.99 28.01
C PHE A 343 -10.12 6.42 27.08
N LEU A 344 -10.70 7.60 27.33
CA LEU A 344 -11.81 8.12 26.52
C LEU A 344 -11.43 8.28 25.06
N PHE A 345 -10.24 8.82 24.76
CA PHE A 345 -9.78 8.95 23.37
C PHE A 345 -9.50 7.62 22.72
N ASN A 346 -8.91 6.67 23.44
CA ASN A 346 -8.56 5.36 22.89
C ASN A 346 -9.77 4.43 22.70
N VAL A 347 -10.89 4.66 23.38
CA VAL A 347 -12.13 3.87 23.17
C VAL A 347 -12.89 4.31 21.91
N ILE A 348 -12.63 5.54 21.42
CA ILE A 348 -13.36 6.08 20.27
C ILE A 348 -12.94 5.39 18.98
N PRO A 349 -13.87 4.72 18.23
CA PRO A 349 -13.50 3.94 17.05
C PRO A 349 -13.27 4.78 15.78
N PHE A 350 -13.49 6.10 15.85
CA PHE A 350 -13.34 7.01 14.70
C PHE A 350 -11.96 7.65 14.56
N LEU A 351 -11.12 7.51 15.58
CA LEU A 351 -9.69 7.87 15.56
C LEU A 351 -8.87 6.59 15.34
N GLU A 352 -7.77 6.67 14.61
CA GLU A 352 -6.86 5.53 14.40
C GLU A 352 -6.00 5.26 15.65
N LEU A 353 -6.68 4.98 16.76
CA LEU A 353 -6.18 4.58 18.06
C LEU A 353 -6.71 3.18 18.39
N ASP A 354 -6.52 2.70 19.60
CA ASP A 354 -6.88 1.32 19.99
C ASP A 354 -8.33 0.96 19.69
N GLY A 355 -9.29 1.85 19.99
CA GLY A 355 -10.71 1.64 19.71
C GLY A 355 -11.03 1.41 18.23
N TYR A 356 -10.26 2.04 17.34
CA TYR A 356 -10.37 1.80 15.91
C TYR A 356 -9.84 0.41 15.54
N TYR A 357 -8.68 0.01 16.04
CA TYR A 357 -8.12 -1.31 15.76
C TYR A 357 -8.99 -2.43 16.35
N MET A 358 -9.57 -2.21 17.52
CA MET A 358 -10.58 -3.13 18.07
C MET A 358 -11.81 -3.24 17.16
N ALA A 359 -12.30 -2.11 16.62
CA ALA A 359 -13.42 -2.12 15.68
C ALA A 359 -13.05 -2.83 14.36
N VAL A 360 -11.83 -2.64 13.84
CA VAL A 360 -11.30 -3.36 12.68
C VAL A 360 -11.26 -4.87 12.91
N ASP A 361 -10.77 -5.30 14.06
CA ASP A 361 -10.69 -6.73 14.42
C ASP A 361 -12.07 -7.32 14.73
N TRP A 362 -12.98 -6.54 15.32
CA TRP A 362 -14.35 -6.99 15.61
C TRP A 362 -15.22 -7.11 14.35
N LEU A 363 -15.08 -6.15 13.43
CA LEU A 363 -15.81 -6.12 12.15
C LEU A 363 -15.10 -6.95 11.06
N GLU A 364 -13.81 -7.28 11.27
CA GLU A 364 -12.94 -7.98 10.33
C GLU A 364 -12.77 -7.28 8.97
N ILE A 365 -12.94 -5.96 8.95
CA ILE A 365 -12.80 -5.12 7.75
C ILE A 365 -11.46 -4.39 7.78
N PRO A 366 -10.47 -4.81 7.00
CA PRO A 366 -9.19 -4.11 6.91
C PRO A 366 -9.38 -2.69 6.35
N LEU A 367 -8.57 -1.73 6.85
CA LEU A 367 -8.61 -0.33 6.42
C LEU A 367 -10.01 0.29 6.50
N LEU A 368 -10.76 -0.05 7.54
CA LEU A 368 -12.18 0.32 7.73
C LEU A 368 -12.42 1.82 7.48
N ARG A 369 -11.63 2.71 8.11
CA ARG A 369 -11.78 4.17 7.99
C ARG A 369 -11.54 4.67 6.57
N THR A 370 -10.45 4.22 5.94
CA THR A 370 -10.11 4.62 4.56
C THR A 370 -11.20 4.19 3.58
N ARG A 371 -11.67 2.94 3.70
CA ARG A 371 -12.75 2.40 2.87
C ARG A 371 -14.07 3.12 3.12
N ALA A 372 -14.42 3.34 4.38
CA ALA A 372 -15.66 4.02 4.76
C ALA A 372 -15.69 5.49 4.30
N LEU A 373 -14.59 6.23 4.44
CA LEU A 373 -14.51 7.61 3.96
C LEU A 373 -14.50 7.69 2.44
N ALA A 374 -13.84 6.76 1.74
CA ALA A 374 -13.88 6.69 0.28
C ALA A 374 -15.31 6.40 -0.21
N TYR A 375 -15.97 5.41 0.38
CA TYR A 375 -17.36 5.07 0.09
C TYR A 375 -18.31 6.25 0.35
N PHE A 376 -18.19 6.90 1.51
CA PHE A 376 -19.00 8.06 1.90
C PHE A 376 -18.83 9.26 0.94
N ARG A 377 -17.62 9.48 0.41
CA ARG A 377 -17.33 10.60 -0.50
C ARG A 377 -17.86 10.39 -1.92
N THR A 378 -17.93 9.16 -2.40
CA THR A 378 -18.19 8.86 -3.82
C THR A 378 -19.41 7.96 -4.01
N GLU A 379 -19.34 6.71 -3.58
CA GLU A 379 -20.29 5.66 -3.93
C GLU A 379 -21.66 5.84 -3.24
N LEU A 380 -21.69 6.30 -1.99
CA LEU A 380 -22.95 6.55 -1.25
C LEU A 380 -23.87 7.50 -2.01
N TRP A 381 -23.35 8.62 -2.49
CA TRP A 381 -24.14 9.63 -3.20
C TRP A 381 -24.60 9.13 -4.57
N ASN A 382 -23.78 8.30 -5.21
CA ASN A 382 -24.13 7.64 -6.46
C ASN A 382 -25.29 6.67 -6.27
N GLN A 383 -25.23 5.81 -5.26
CA GLN A 383 -26.31 4.86 -4.95
C GLN A 383 -27.62 5.58 -4.57
N LEU A 384 -27.53 6.62 -3.72
CA LEU A 384 -28.69 7.40 -3.32
C LEU A 384 -29.35 8.13 -4.51
N ARG A 385 -28.56 8.67 -5.44
CA ARG A 385 -29.09 9.30 -6.68
C ARG A 385 -29.86 8.32 -7.57
N HIS A 386 -29.49 7.02 -7.53
CA HIS A 386 -30.19 5.98 -8.26
C HIS A 386 -31.29 5.29 -7.42
N GLY A 387 -31.70 5.88 -6.30
CA GLY A 387 -32.75 5.33 -5.43
C GLY A 387 -32.36 4.06 -4.67
N ARG A 388 -31.11 3.67 -4.69
CA ARG A 388 -30.63 2.45 -3.99
C ARG A 388 -30.20 2.80 -2.56
N ARG A 389 -30.72 2.06 -1.58
CA ARG A 389 -30.30 2.20 -0.18
C ARG A 389 -29.10 1.28 0.08
N PRO A 390 -28.03 1.78 0.72
CA PRO A 390 -26.90 0.94 1.08
C PRO A 390 -27.32 -0.10 2.13
N THR A 391 -27.07 -1.38 1.87
CA THR A 391 -27.40 -2.51 2.73
C THR A 391 -26.13 -3.34 3.04
N GLY A 392 -26.18 -4.22 4.04
CA GLY A 392 -25.05 -5.08 4.38
C GLY A 392 -23.77 -4.31 4.68
N GLN A 393 -22.66 -4.70 4.04
CA GLN A 393 -21.35 -4.07 4.22
C GLN A 393 -21.33 -2.60 3.77
N ASP A 394 -22.03 -2.26 2.69
CA ASP A 394 -22.16 -0.89 2.20
C ASP A 394 -22.88 0.01 3.20
N GLY A 395 -23.94 -0.50 3.84
CA GLY A 395 -24.65 0.21 4.90
C GLY A 395 -23.79 0.45 6.14
N LEU A 396 -22.90 -0.49 6.47
CA LEU A 396 -21.93 -0.33 7.57
C LEU A 396 -20.88 0.72 7.22
N LEU A 397 -20.31 0.68 6.01
CA LEU A 397 -19.33 1.67 5.54
C LEU A 397 -19.93 3.08 5.48
N ALA A 398 -21.20 3.21 5.02
CA ALA A 398 -21.90 4.49 4.99
C ALA A 398 -22.08 5.08 6.39
N ARG A 399 -22.56 4.27 7.35
CA ARG A 399 -22.76 4.69 8.75
C ARG A 399 -21.43 5.05 9.42
N PHE A 400 -20.43 4.18 9.31
CA PHE A 400 -19.11 4.44 9.91
C PHE A 400 -18.45 5.68 9.30
N GLY A 401 -18.53 5.86 7.98
CA GLY A 401 -18.01 7.04 7.26
C GLY A 401 -18.71 8.32 7.70
N GLY A 402 -20.04 8.32 7.77
CA GLY A 402 -20.85 9.45 8.21
C GLY A 402 -20.56 9.84 9.67
N LEU A 403 -20.53 8.85 10.59
CA LEU A 403 -20.19 9.07 11.98
C LEU A 403 -18.74 9.57 12.15
N SER A 404 -17.80 9.07 11.35
CA SER A 404 -16.41 9.56 11.38
C SER A 404 -16.30 11.02 10.97
N VAL A 405 -17.05 11.45 9.95
CA VAL A 405 -17.10 12.85 9.51
C VAL A 405 -17.74 13.72 10.59
N LEU A 406 -18.90 13.29 11.13
CA LEU A 406 -19.62 14.01 12.20
C LEU A 406 -18.75 14.15 13.45
N PHE A 407 -18.07 13.07 13.87
CA PHE A 407 -17.16 13.09 15.01
C PHE A 407 -15.98 14.03 14.77
N SER A 408 -15.37 14.01 13.59
CA SER A 408 -14.28 14.92 13.23
C SER A 408 -14.75 16.39 13.28
N ALA A 409 -15.93 16.68 12.78
CA ALA A 409 -16.53 18.03 12.86
C ALA A 409 -16.81 18.44 14.31
N PHE A 410 -17.33 17.52 15.14
CA PHE A 410 -17.57 17.74 16.56
C PHE A 410 -16.26 18.05 17.33
N VAL A 411 -15.20 17.27 17.08
CA VAL A 411 -13.89 17.48 17.72
C VAL A 411 -13.31 18.85 17.32
N LEU A 412 -13.34 19.19 16.03
CA LEU A 412 -12.86 20.49 15.56
C LEU A 412 -13.66 21.66 16.16
N PHE A 413 -14.97 21.53 16.21
CA PHE A 413 -15.85 22.53 16.81
C PHE A 413 -15.60 22.68 18.31
N SER A 414 -15.48 21.56 19.04
CA SER A 414 -15.17 21.56 20.48
C SER A 414 -13.80 22.15 20.76
N ALA A 415 -12.80 21.81 19.95
CA ALA A 415 -11.46 22.39 20.03
C ALA A 415 -11.49 23.91 19.79
N PHE A 416 -12.25 24.38 18.80
CA PHE A 416 -12.45 25.81 18.52
C PHE A 416 -13.11 26.53 19.70
N LEU A 417 -14.14 25.96 20.31
CA LEU A 417 -14.81 26.53 21.49
C LEU A 417 -13.88 26.56 22.70
N ALA A 418 -13.12 25.48 22.94
CA ALA A 418 -12.14 25.42 24.03
C ALA A 418 -11.02 26.45 23.84
N TRP A 419 -10.51 26.57 22.59
CA TRP A 419 -9.56 27.58 22.17
C TRP A 419 -10.09 28.99 22.50
N ARG A 420 -11.28 29.32 22.02
CA ARG A 420 -11.89 30.64 22.21
C ARG A 420 -12.09 31.02 23.68
N ARG A 421 -12.42 30.04 24.56
CA ARG A 421 -12.79 30.31 25.96
C ARG A 421 -11.60 30.26 26.94
N ARG A 422 -10.66 29.33 26.76
CA ARG A 422 -9.63 29.04 27.77
C ARG A 422 -8.21 29.34 27.30
N PHE A 423 -7.92 29.18 26.02
CA PHE A 423 -6.56 29.33 25.49
C PHE A 423 -6.08 30.79 25.57
N LYS A 424 -6.98 31.78 25.45
CA LYS A 424 -6.66 33.20 25.59
C LYS A 424 -6.06 33.48 26.97
N HIS A 425 -6.69 33.01 28.05
CA HIS A 425 -6.19 33.23 29.41
C HIS A 425 -4.88 32.50 29.69
N LEU A 426 -4.71 31.30 29.19
CA LEU A 426 -3.46 30.55 29.30
C LEU A 426 -2.33 31.23 28.51
N ALA A 427 -2.61 31.69 27.31
CA ALA A 427 -1.65 32.40 26.47
C ALA A 427 -1.22 33.73 27.13
N GLU A 428 -2.17 34.51 27.68
CA GLU A 428 -1.90 35.75 28.43
C GLU A 428 -1.06 35.47 29.67
N ALA A 429 -1.38 34.43 30.43
CA ALA A 429 -0.66 34.05 31.65
C ALA A 429 0.78 33.58 31.35
N LEU A 430 0.98 32.81 30.28
CA LEU A 430 2.32 32.36 29.86
C LEU A 430 3.14 33.51 29.24
N TRP A 431 2.48 34.41 28.49
CA TRP A 431 3.14 35.57 27.87
C TRP A 431 3.52 36.66 28.88
N SER A 432 2.69 36.90 29.93
CA SER A 432 2.97 37.84 31.01
C SER A 432 4.00 37.34 32.03
N GLY A 433 4.33 36.02 31.99
CA GLY A 433 5.35 35.45 32.86
C GLY A 433 6.79 35.80 32.47
N GLY A 434 7.76 35.31 33.24
CA GLY A 434 9.18 35.51 32.99
C GLY A 434 9.67 34.86 31.67
N VAL A 435 10.95 35.05 31.35
CA VAL A 435 11.57 34.54 30.09
C VAL A 435 11.34 33.03 29.88
N ALA A 436 11.39 32.24 30.95
CA ALA A 436 11.14 30.79 30.88
C ALA A 436 9.71 30.46 30.45
N SER A 437 8.69 31.19 30.95
CA SER A 437 7.29 31.02 30.56
C SER A 437 7.07 31.39 29.09
N LYS A 438 7.70 32.46 28.61
CA LYS A 438 7.64 32.88 27.20
C LYS A 438 8.32 31.86 26.29
N ALA A 439 9.48 31.31 26.69
CA ALA A 439 10.17 30.25 25.96
C ALA A 439 9.32 28.97 25.90
N LEU A 440 8.69 28.57 26.99
CA LEU A 440 7.77 27.42 27.04
C LEU A 440 6.55 27.66 26.16
N PHE A 441 5.98 28.87 26.15
CA PHE A 441 4.85 29.23 25.29
C PHE A 441 5.24 29.14 23.78
N ALA A 442 6.41 29.68 23.44
CA ALA A 442 6.94 29.59 22.07
C ALA A 442 7.18 28.13 21.66
N LEU A 443 7.72 27.29 22.56
CA LEU A 443 7.91 25.86 22.32
C LEU A 443 6.58 25.14 22.12
N LEU A 444 5.57 25.44 22.92
CA LEU A 444 4.22 24.88 22.77
C LEU A 444 3.58 25.27 21.44
N LEU A 445 3.68 26.54 21.05
CA LEU A 445 3.20 26.99 19.74
C LEU A 445 3.95 26.27 18.62
N LEU A 446 5.25 26.13 18.75
CA LEU A 446 6.05 25.39 17.78
C LEU A 446 5.57 23.93 17.67
N ILE A 447 5.42 23.22 18.78
CA ILE A 447 4.95 21.83 18.81
C ILE A 447 3.54 21.70 18.20
N LEU A 448 2.63 22.63 18.54
CA LEU A 448 1.25 22.58 18.06
C LEU A 448 1.10 22.91 16.58
N PHE A 449 1.78 23.97 16.11
CA PHE A 449 1.63 24.46 14.74
C PHE A 449 2.61 23.83 13.76
N PHE A 450 3.72 23.28 14.24
CA PHE A 450 4.74 22.68 13.41
C PHE A 450 4.21 21.54 12.51
N PRO A 451 3.41 20.56 12.99
CA PRO A 451 2.85 19.52 12.11
C PRO A 451 1.94 20.11 11.04
N ILE A 452 1.14 21.12 11.38
CA ILE A 452 0.23 21.79 10.46
C ILE A 452 1.02 22.53 9.38
N VAL A 453 2.04 23.27 9.78
CA VAL A 453 2.93 24.01 8.87
C VAL A 453 3.73 23.02 8.00
N ALA A 454 4.22 21.94 8.57
CA ALA A 454 4.97 20.92 7.87
C ALA A 454 4.13 20.17 6.81
N GLN A 455 2.93 19.75 7.17
CA GLN A 455 1.98 19.14 6.24
C GLN A 455 1.53 20.15 5.17
N GLY A 456 1.23 21.39 5.58
CA GLY A 456 0.90 22.49 4.69
C GLY A 456 2.03 22.81 3.72
N ALA A 457 3.27 22.89 4.19
CA ALA A 457 4.45 23.11 3.36
C ALA A 457 4.66 21.96 2.36
N GLY A 458 4.43 20.71 2.78
CA GLY A 458 4.44 19.55 1.91
C GLY A 458 3.39 19.62 0.80
N GLN A 459 2.16 20.01 1.13
CA GLN A 459 1.06 20.18 0.17
C GLN A 459 1.29 21.39 -0.74
N VAL A 460 1.73 22.52 -0.18
CA VAL A 460 2.10 23.73 -0.97
C VAL A 460 3.29 23.41 -1.87
N GLY A 461 4.30 22.68 -1.40
CA GLY A 461 5.41 22.20 -2.22
C GLY A 461 4.96 21.25 -3.32
N ALA A 462 4.01 20.37 -3.07
CA ALA A 462 3.42 19.51 -4.08
C ALA A 462 2.56 20.31 -5.07
N ALA A 463 1.77 21.26 -4.59
CA ALA A 463 1.00 22.17 -5.42
C ALA A 463 1.91 23.09 -6.26
N ALA A 464 2.99 23.61 -5.66
CA ALA A 464 3.99 24.42 -6.36
C ALA A 464 4.74 23.61 -7.43
N ARG A 465 5.08 22.34 -7.15
CA ARG A 465 5.63 21.43 -8.16
C ARG A 465 4.64 21.16 -9.30
N LYS A 466 3.35 20.94 -8.97
CA LYS A 466 2.29 20.79 -9.97
C LYS A 466 2.12 22.09 -10.79
N LEU A 467 2.13 23.24 -10.14
CA LEU A 467 2.02 24.55 -10.78
C LEU A 467 3.24 24.86 -11.65
N ARG A 468 4.47 24.56 -11.15
CA ARG A 468 5.70 24.65 -11.95
C ARG A 468 5.68 23.69 -13.15
N ALA A 469 5.25 22.45 -12.97
CA ALA A 469 5.09 21.50 -14.07
C ALA A 469 4.03 21.98 -15.08
N TRP A 470 2.98 22.62 -14.60
CA TRP A 470 1.94 23.24 -15.42
C TRP A 470 2.48 24.50 -16.15
N SER A 471 3.15 25.42 -15.44
CA SER A 471 3.74 26.63 -16.03
C SER A 471 4.90 26.30 -16.99
N GLN A 472 5.72 25.28 -16.68
CA GLN A 472 6.75 24.78 -17.59
C GLN A 472 6.15 24.18 -18.86
N GLY A 473 4.95 23.58 -18.78
CA GLY A 473 4.17 23.15 -19.95
C GLY A 473 3.73 24.31 -20.85
N LEU A 474 3.53 25.52 -20.29
CA LEU A 474 3.14 26.71 -21.02
C LEU A 474 4.35 27.50 -21.59
N THR A 475 5.51 27.40 -20.93
CA THR A 475 6.70 28.23 -21.23
C THR A 475 7.82 27.46 -21.93
N THR A 476 7.64 26.17 -22.26
CA THR A 476 8.68 25.37 -22.95
C THR A 476 8.94 25.89 -24.36
N PRO A 477 10.22 26.09 -24.77
CA PRO A 477 10.59 26.42 -26.13
C PRO A 477 10.01 25.43 -27.15
N ARG A 478 9.70 25.90 -28.36
CA ARG A 478 9.12 25.06 -29.45
C ARG A 478 9.83 23.71 -29.62
N GLY A 479 11.15 23.66 -29.46
CA GLY A 479 11.94 22.42 -29.57
C GLY A 479 11.68 21.35 -28.49
N LEU A 480 11.43 21.75 -27.22
CA LEU A 480 11.10 20.82 -26.15
C LEU A 480 9.68 20.25 -26.30
N ARG A 481 8.74 21.06 -26.80
CA ARG A 481 7.38 20.59 -27.14
C ARG A 481 7.41 19.58 -28.28
N LEU A 482 8.27 19.80 -29.27
CA LEU A 482 8.45 18.86 -30.39
C LEU A 482 9.00 17.51 -29.91
N ARG A 483 10.06 17.51 -29.09
CA ARG A 483 10.64 16.30 -28.52
C ARG A 483 9.64 15.51 -27.67
N ALA A 484 8.78 16.21 -26.93
CA ALA A 484 7.72 15.54 -26.14
C ALA A 484 6.68 14.85 -27.04
N ARG A 485 6.32 15.45 -28.17
CA ARG A 485 5.42 14.87 -29.20
C ARG A 485 6.10 13.69 -29.89
N GLU A 486 7.36 13.84 -30.27
CA GLU A 486 8.17 12.77 -30.86
C GLU A 486 8.24 11.55 -29.89
N SER A 487 8.44 11.80 -28.59
CA SER A 487 8.46 10.74 -27.57
C SER A 487 7.11 10.02 -27.44
N LEU A 488 6.00 10.72 -27.59
CA LEU A 488 4.67 10.12 -27.59
C LEU A 488 4.43 9.29 -28.86
N LEU A 489 4.81 9.79 -30.03
CA LEU A 489 4.70 9.05 -31.29
C LEU A 489 5.53 7.76 -31.27
N ARG A 490 6.73 7.78 -30.67
CA ARG A 490 7.56 6.57 -30.50
C ARG A 490 6.96 5.54 -29.55
N GLN A 491 6.01 5.93 -28.69
CA GLN A 491 5.29 4.99 -27.80
C GLN A 491 4.14 4.28 -28.52
N VAL A 492 3.69 4.83 -29.65
CA VAL A 492 2.66 4.21 -30.48
C VAL A 492 3.33 3.19 -31.40
N HIS A 493 3.15 1.93 -31.09
CA HIS A 493 3.90 0.82 -31.72
C HIS A 493 3.75 0.72 -33.22
N PHE A 494 2.56 0.98 -33.77
CA PHE A 494 2.35 0.90 -35.22
C PHE A 494 3.05 2.06 -35.97
N LEU A 495 3.52 3.10 -35.27
CA LEU A 495 4.35 4.17 -35.80
C LEU A 495 5.86 3.88 -35.66
N SER A 496 6.25 2.72 -35.12
CA SER A 496 7.66 2.34 -34.91
C SER A 496 8.45 2.15 -36.23
N GLY A 497 7.76 1.95 -37.34
CA GLY A 497 8.36 1.86 -38.67
C GLY A 497 8.75 3.21 -39.29
N LEU A 498 8.34 4.33 -38.70
CA LEU A 498 8.67 5.67 -39.19
C LEU A 498 10.14 6.03 -38.90
N SER A 499 10.82 6.60 -39.88
CA SER A 499 12.15 7.15 -39.68
C SER A 499 12.14 8.35 -38.70
N PRO A 500 13.29 8.70 -38.07
CA PRO A 500 13.38 9.83 -37.17
C PRO A 500 12.93 11.18 -37.82
N ARG A 501 13.09 11.34 -39.13
CA ARG A 501 12.66 12.53 -39.87
C ARG A 501 11.14 12.58 -40.03
N GLU A 502 10.51 11.46 -40.32
CA GLU A 502 9.05 11.34 -40.45
C GLU A 502 8.35 11.51 -39.10
N ILE A 503 8.91 10.95 -38.03
CA ILE A 503 8.43 11.18 -36.65
C ILE A 503 8.47 12.69 -36.31
N ALA A 504 9.57 13.36 -36.62
CA ALA A 504 9.69 14.81 -36.36
C ALA A 504 8.70 15.63 -37.18
N GLN A 505 8.47 15.27 -38.46
CA GLN A 505 7.50 15.91 -39.32
C GLN A 505 6.07 15.69 -38.86
N THR A 506 5.72 14.46 -38.47
CA THR A 506 4.42 14.11 -37.90
C THR A 506 4.18 14.83 -36.57
N ALA A 507 5.18 14.83 -35.68
CA ALA A 507 5.13 15.55 -34.41
C ALA A 507 4.89 17.06 -34.56
N ALA A 508 5.47 17.67 -35.60
CA ALA A 508 5.27 19.08 -35.91
C ALA A 508 3.83 19.43 -36.32
N ARG A 509 3.10 18.48 -36.91
CA ARG A 509 1.71 18.62 -37.37
C ARG A 509 0.67 18.26 -36.33
N MET A 510 1.09 17.62 -35.22
CA MET A 510 0.17 17.29 -34.12
C MET A 510 -0.43 18.57 -33.51
N VAL A 511 -1.73 18.53 -33.25
CA VAL A 511 -2.47 19.59 -32.54
C VAL A 511 -2.83 19.11 -31.14
N LEU A 512 -2.58 19.97 -30.16
CA LEU A 512 -2.97 19.71 -28.79
C LEU A 512 -4.41 20.19 -28.54
N HIS A 513 -5.23 19.34 -27.99
CA HIS A 513 -6.59 19.62 -27.53
C HIS A 513 -6.69 19.39 -26.02
N LEU A 514 -7.49 20.20 -25.34
CA LEU A 514 -7.76 20.09 -23.91
C LEU A 514 -9.27 19.96 -23.72
N PHE A 515 -9.69 18.93 -23.00
CA PHE A 515 -11.08 18.65 -22.71
C PHE A 515 -11.31 18.61 -21.20
N PRO A 516 -12.32 19.33 -20.68
CA PRO A 516 -12.75 19.19 -19.29
C PRO A 516 -13.43 17.83 -19.06
N PRO A 517 -13.51 17.37 -17.79
CA PRO A 517 -14.22 16.13 -17.45
C PRO A 517 -15.66 16.14 -17.95
N GLY A 518 -16.08 15.02 -18.55
CA GLY A 518 -17.45 14.84 -19.08
C GLY A 518 -17.64 15.27 -20.54
N GLU A 519 -16.72 16.03 -21.14
CA GLU A 519 -16.84 16.48 -22.53
C GLU A 519 -16.62 15.33 -23.52
N ILE A 520 -17.45 15.27 -24.55
CA ILE A 520 -17.35 14.27 -25.63
C ILE A 520 -16.30 14.72 -26.64
N VAL A 521 -15.31 13.86 -26.86
CA VAL A 521 -14.26 14.09 -27.86
C VAL A 521 -14.70 13.64 -29.24
N VAL A 522 -15.33 12.44 -29.29
CA VAL A 522 -15.82 11.82 -30.52
C VAL A 522 -17.11 11.07 -30.18
N SER A 523 -18.12 11.19 -31.04
CA SER A 523 -19.37 10.43 -30.90
C SER A 523 -19.38 9.19 -31.78
N GLU A 524 -20.02 8.13 -31.31
CA GLU A 524 -20.30 6.93 -32.10
C GLU A 524 -21.07 7.32 -33.36
N GLY A 525 -20.74 6.72 -34.51
CA GLY A 525 -21.32 7.04 -35.83
C GLY A 525 -20.79 8.32 -36.50
N ALA A 526 -19.93 9.10 -35.80
CA ALA A 526 -19.34 10.31 -36.43
C ALA A 526 -18.28 9.95 -37.50
N LYS A 527 -18.14 10.80 -38.53
CA LYS A 527 -17.14 10.61 -39.57
C LYS A 527 -15.71 10.81 -39.00
N PRO A 528 -14.78 9.91 -39.34
CA PRO A 528 -13.40 10.02 -38.85
C PRO A 528 -12.66 11.14 -39.55
N ASP A 529 -12.19 12.12 -38.79
CA ASP A 529 -11.41 13.25 -39.27
C ASP A 529 -10.00 13.33 -38.68
N ARG A 530 -9.77 12.62 -37.56
CA ARG A 530 -8.51 12.69 -36.80
C ARG A 530 -8.18 11.37 -36.14
N PHE A 531 -6.88 11.19 -35.97
CA PHE A 531 -6.27 10.20 -35.08
C PHE A 531 -5.87 10.88 -33.76
N TYR A 532 -6.11 10.27 -32.62
CA TYR A 532 -5.88 10.86 -31.32
C TYR A 532 -4.93 10.01 -30.47
N ILE A 533 -4.02 10.68 -29.74
CA ILE A 533 -3.11 10.08 -28.77
C ILE A 533 -3.30 10.78 -27.42
N VAL A 534 -3.46 10.01 -26.34
CA VAL A 534 -3.63 10.55 -24.99
C VAL A 534 -2.29 11.07 -24.46
N GLY A 535 -2.22 12.38 -24.28
CA GLY A 535 -1.04 13.05 -23.69
C GLY A 535 -1.06 13.03 -22.17
N ARG A 536 -2.24 13.29 -21.56
CA ARG A 536 -2.45 13.29 -20.10
C ARG A 536 -3.94 13.20 -19.79
N GLY A 537 -4.26 12.55 -18.67
CA GLY A 537 -5.63 12.35 -18.21
C GLY A 537 -6.15 10.96 -18.57
N VAL A 538 -7.46 10.79 -18.45
CA VAL A 538 -8.16 9.55 -18.76
C VAL A 538 -9.29 9.88 -19.76
N ALA A 539 -9.33 9.16 -20.89
CA ALA A 539 -10.47 9.15 -21.77
C ALA A 539 -11.28 7.87 -21.56
N GLU A 540 -12.59 7.96 -21.61
CA GLU A 540 -13.53 6.87 -21.41
C GLU A 540 -14.21 6.54 -22.73
N MET A 541 -14.12 5.29 -23.16
CA MET A 541 -14.75 4.78 -24.38
C MET A 541 -16.08 4.11 -24.02
N LEU A 542 -17.15 4.55 -24.63
CA LEU A 542 -18.53 4.10 -24.42
C LEU A 542 -19.05 3.52 -25.73
N VAL A 543 -19.78 2.41 -25.67
CA VAL A 543 -20.41 1.78 -26.85
C VAL A 543 -21.91 1.69 -26.59
N GLY A 544 -22.71 2.21 -27.50
CA GLY A 544 -24.16 2.28 -27.32
C GLY A 544 -24.56 3.08 -26.08
N ASP A 545 -25.70 2.71 -25.49
CA ASP A 545 -26.27 3.36 -24.29
C ASP A 545 -25.72 2.80 -22.95
N GLU A 546 -24.60 2.08 -22.95
CA GLU A 546 -24.04 1.52 -21.73
C GLU A 546 -23.54 2.63 -20.80
N PRO A 547 -23.99 2.70 -19.51
CA PRO A 547 -23.59 3.75 -18.58
C PRO A 547 -22.17 3.60 -18.07
N ARG A 548 -21.53 2.45 -18.24
CA ARG A 548 -20.16 2.17 -17.83
C ARG A 548 -19.19 2.24 -19.00
N PRO A 549 -18.04 2.91 -18.84
CA PRO A 549 -17.05 2.93 -19.88
C PRO A 549 -16.53 1.51 -20.14
N ARG A 550 -16.61 1.08 -21.38
CA ARG A 550 -16.08 -0.21 -21.82
C ARG A 550 -14.56 -0.23 -21.70
N ARG A 551 -13.93 0.93 -21.89
CA ARG A 551 -12.49 1.08 -21.82
C ARG A 551 -12.08 2.45 -21.29
N ARG A 552 -10.96 2.50 -20.54
CA ARG A 552 -10.29 3.73 -20.11
C ARG A 552 -8.93 3.83 -20.80
N LEU A 553 -8.74 4.94 -21.50
CA LEU A 553 -7.51 5.24 -22.21
C LEU A 553 -6.68 6.21 -21.37
N THR A 554 -5.39 5.92 -21.24
CA THR A 554 -4.43 6.66 -20.41
C THR A 554 -3.28 7.17 -21.27
N ARG A 555 -2.29 7.84 -20.68
CA ARG A 555 -1.16 8.42 -21.40
C ARG A 555 -0.44 7.40 -22.29
N GLY A 556 -0.33 7.73 -23.59
CA GLY A 556 0.30 6.91 -24.62
C GLY A 556 -0.67 6.00 -25.35
N ASP A 557 -1.90 5.81 -24.82
CA ASP A 557 -2.97 5.13 -25.55
C ASP A 557 -3.50 6.03 -26.67
N TYR A 558 -4.13 5.41 -27.66
CA TYR A 558 -4.61 6.09 -28.86
C TYR A 558 -5.97 5.56 -29.30
N PHE A 559 -6.66 6.32 -30.15
CA PHE A 559 -7.95 5.93 -30.74
C PHE A 559 -8.20 6.69 -32.05
N GLY A 560 -9.15 6.17 -32.83
CA GLY A 560 -9.57 6.73 -34.11
C GLY A 560 -8.79 6.19 -35.32
N GLU A 561 -7.79 5.30 -35.09
CA GLU A 561 -7.00 4.67 -36.13
C GLU A 561 -7.84 3.76 -37.04
N THR A 562 -8.69 2.96 -36.44
CA THR A 562 -9.54 1.97 -37.16
C THR A 562 -10.50 2.70 -38.09
N ALA A 563 -11.18 3.72 -37.58
CA ALA A 563 -12.13 4.49 -38.37
C ALA A 563 -11.45 5.26 -39.55
N LEU A 564 -10.19 5.67 -39.36
CA LEU A 564 -9.43 6.32 -40.47
C LEU A 564 -8.96 5.33 -41.52
N LEU A 565 -8.47 4.15 -41.11
CA LEU A 565 -7.94 3.13 -42.01
C LEU A 565 -9.06 2.41 -42.79
N GLU A 566 -10.13 2.02 -42.11
CA GLU A 566 -11.27 1.32 -42.71
C GLU A 566 -12.25 2.24 -43.42
N ARG A 567 -12.09 3.56 -43.23
CA ARG A 567 -13.00 4.60 -43.73
C ARG A 567 -14.44 4.46 -43.24
N GLU A 568 -14.60 3.86 -42.07
CA GLU A 568 -15.87 3.66 -41.41
C GLU A 568 -16.14 4.71 -40.32
N PRO A 569 -17.39 4.98 -39.95
CA PRO A 569 -17.72 5.83 -38.81
C PRO A 569 -17.11 5.31 -37.50
N HIS A 570 -16.91 6.19 -36.50
CA HIS A 570 -16.43 5.78 -35.19
C HIS A 570 -17.36 4.76 -34.54
N ALA A 571 -16.82 3.62 -34.09
CA ALA A 571 -17.56 2.53 -33.46
C ALA A 571 -17.89 2.75 -31.99
N ALA A 572 -17.43 3.87 -31.39
CA ALA A 572 -17.64 4.18 -29.98
C ALA A 572 -17.60 5.68 -29.72
N THR A 573 -18.30 6.13 -28.68
CA THR A 573 -18.20 7.48 -28.13
C THR A 573 -17.01 7.56 -27.19
N VAL A 574 -16.13 8.57 -27.36
CA VAL A 574 -15.01 8.83 -26.47
C VAL A 574 -15.28 10.11 -25.68
N ARG A 575 -15.29 10.01 -24.34
CA ARG A 575 -15.55 11.10 -23.41
C ARG A 575 -14.34 11.32 -22.50
N ALA A 576 -14.09 12.55 -22.08
CA ALA A 576 -13.08 12.87 -21.07
C ALA A 576 -13.53 12.43 -19.68
N GLY A 577 -12.87 11.42 -19.09
CA GLY A 577 -13.11 10.95 -17.73
C GLY A 577 -12.45 11.82 -16.65
N SER A 578 -11.44 12.62 -17.04
CA SER A 578 -10.74 13.61 -16.23
C SER A 578 -10.34 14.80 -17.10
N TRP A 579 -9.68 15.83 -16.55
CA TRP A 579 -8.99 16.81 -17.40
C TRP A 579 -8.06 16.09 -18.37
N LEU A 580 -8.39 16.14 -19.66
CA LEU A 580 -7.78 15.33 -20.72
C LEU A 580 -7.03 16.21 -21.72
N SER A 581 -5.77 15.88 -21.97
CA SER A 581 -5.02 16.45 -23.08
C SER A 581 -4.80 15.39 -24.15
N LEU A 582 -5.24 15.69 -25.38
CA LEU A 582 -5.09 14.84 -26.54
C LEU A 582 -4.22 15.52 -27.58
N PHE A 583 -3.35 14.74 -28.19
CA PHE A 583 -2.69 15.15 -29.43
C PHE A 583 -3.41 14.51 -30.61
N SER A 584 -3.78 15.32 -31.61
CA SER A 584 -4.45 14.81 -32.80
C SER A 584 -3.62 15.01 -34.05
N ILE A 585 -3.77 14.08 -34.98
CA ILE A 585 -3.26 14.18 -36.36
C ILE A 585 -4.48 14.21 -37.28
N ARG A 586 -4.56 15.17 -38.19
CA ARG A 586 -5.65 15.26 -39.18
C ARG A 586 -5.57 14.12 -40.15
N ARG A 587 -6.71 13.70 -40.73
CA ARG A 587 -6.80 12.64 -41.72
C ARG A 587 -5.84 12.87 -42.89
N SER A 588 -5.79 14.06 -43.46
CA SER A 588 -4.89 14.38 -44.56
C SER A 588 -3.41 14.21 -44.24
N ASP A 589 -3.00 14.57 -43.00
CA ASP A 589 -1.63 14.36 -42.54
C ASP A 589 -1.37 12.88 -42.20
N PHE A 590 -2.38 12.17 -41.68
CA PHE A 590 -2.32 10.72 -41.41
C PHE A 590 -2.15 9.94 -42.72
N ASP A 591 -2.98 10.22 -43.72
CA ASP A 591 -2.94 9.55 -45.03
C ASP A 591 -1.61 9.86 -45.77
N THR A 592 -1.02 11.02 -45.59
CA THR A 592 0.21 11.42 -46.25
C THR A 592 1.47 10.89 -45.60
N TRP A 593 1.54 10.96 -44.27
CA TRP A 593 2.79 10.75 -43.50
C TRP A 593 2.80 9.47 -42.67
N VAL A 594 1.65 8.89 -42.41
CA VAL A 594 1.51 7.71 -41.54
C VAL A 594 1.06 6.51 -42.38
N ALA A 595 -0.01 6.63 -43.13
CA ALA A 595 -0.60 5.50 -43.85
C ALA A 595 0.35 4.83 -44.86
N PRO A 596 1.25 5.53 -45.63
CA PRO A 596 2.16 4.87 -46.54
C PRO A 596 3.20 3.96 -45.91
N HIS A 597 3.50 4.18 -44.63
CA HIS A 597 4.47 3.41 -43.84
C HIS A 597 3.82 2.31 -43.04
N ILE A 598 2.50 2.23 -43.07
CA ILE A 598 1.68 1.16 -42.55
C ILE A 598 1.70 0.05 -43.61
N GLY A 599 2.80 -0.70 -43.69
CA GLY A 599 2.97 -1.79 -44.68
C GLY A 599 2.04 -2.97 -44.44
N ALA A 600 1.97 -3.91 -45.40
CA ALA A 600 1.12 -5.10 -45.39
C ALA A 600 1.21 -6.01 -44.14
N GLY A 601 2.24 -5.85 -43.30
CA GLY A 601 2.36 -6.53 -41.99
C GLY A 601 1.52 -5.91 -40.87
N ILE A 602 0.93 -4.74 -41.08
CA ILE A 602 0.11 -4.05 -40.06
C ILE A 602 -1.36 -4.42 -40.18
N ASP A 603 -1.84 -4.75 -41.37
CA ASP A 603 -3.18 -5.34 -41.51
C ASP A 603 -3.27 -6.63 -40.67
N ASP A 604 -2.21 -7.46 -40.70
CA ASP A 604 -2.14 -8.65 -39.84
C ASP A 604 -2.06 -8.29 -38.35
N LYS A 605 -1.31 -7.26 -37.99
CA LYS A 605 -1.17 -6.84 -36.59
C LYS A 605 -2.43 -6.15 -36.05
N LEU A 606 -3.04 -5.27 -36.83
CA LEU A 606 -4.31 -4.63 -36.50
C LEU A 606 -5.43 -5.66 -36.39
N TYR A 607 -5.44 -6.61 -37.29
CA TYR A 607 -6.34 -7.75 -37.26
C TYR A 607 -6.15 -8.61 -36.00
N LYS A 608 -4.89 -8.90 -35.62
CA LYS A 608 -4.56 -9.61 -34.36
C LYS A 608 -5.00 -8.83 -33.13
N LEU A 609 -4.80 -7.51 -33.10
CA LEU A 609 -5.28 -6.63 -32.03
C LEU A 609 -6.80 -6.67 -31.90
N GLN A 610 -7.51 -6.57 -33.01
CA GLN A 610 -8.98 -6.65 -33.04
C GLN A 610 -9.48 -8.03 -32.64
N ALA A 611 -8.80 -9.09 -33.11
CA ALA A 611 -9.11 -10.44 -32.73
C ALA A 611 -8.93 -10.68 -31.22
N LEU A 612 -7.80 -10.22 -30.66
CA LEU A 612 -7.54 -10.31 -29.21
C LEU A 612 -8.59 -9.54 -28.39
N ARG A 613 -9.00 -8.35 -28.84
CA ARG A 613 -10.00 -7.54 -28.14
C ARG A 613 -11.40 -8.15 -28.11
N ARG A 614 -11.71 -9.09 -29.00
CA ARG A 614 -12.98 -9.82 -28.99
C ARG A 614 -13.09 -10.81 -27.84
N PHE A 615 -11.98 -11.12 -27.17
CA PHE A 615 -11.98 -12.01 -26.02
C PHE A 615 -12.09 -11.18 -24.72
N PRO A 616 -13.06 -11.48 -23.84
CA PRO A 616 -13.27 -10.76 -22.59
C PRO A 616 -12.01 -10.63 -21.73
N THR A 617 -11.14 -11.63 -21.81
CA THR A 617 -9.87 -11.71 -21.09
C THR A 617 -8.90 -10.56 -21.46
N PHE A 618 -8.95 -10.09 -22.71
CA PHE A 618 -8.04 -9.04 -23.20
C PHE A 618 -8.74 -7.69 -23.39
N GLU A 619 -10.04 -7.60 -23.19
CA GLU A 619 -10.85 -6.41 -23.41
C GLU A 619 -10.42 -5.24 -22.51
N ALA A 620 -10.06 -5.52 -21.25
CA ALA A 620 -9.61 -4.54 -20.27
C ALA A 620 -8.11 -4.24 -20.30
N MET A 621 -7.35 -4.93 -21.18
CA MET A 621 -5.89 -4.81 -21.25
C MET A 621 -5.49 -3.46 -21.86
N PRO A 622 -4.49 -2.74 -21.30
CA PRO A 622 -3.97 -1.49 -21.87
C PRO A 622 -3.43 -1.72 -23.28
N ASP A 623 -3.63 -0.74 -24.19
CA ASP A 623 -3.20 -0.82 -25.59
C ASP A 623 -1.74 -1.19 -25.78
N ARG A 624 -0.87 -0.66 -24.93
CA ARG A 624 0.57 -0.95 -24.99
C ARG A 624 0.87 -2.44 -24.75
N GLU A 625 0.17 -3.07 -23.84
CA GLU A 625 0.37 -4.48 -23.49
C GLU A 625 -0.27 -5.38 -24.53
N LEU A 626 -1.47 -5.03 -24.98
CA LEU A 626 -2.18 -5.72 -26.05
C LEU A 626 -1.39 -5.67 -27.35
N ASP A 627 -0.77 -4.55 -27.65
CA ASP A 627 0.06 -4.31 -28.83
C ASP A 627 1.35 -5.15 -28.79
N ALA A 628 1.97 -5.25 -27.62
CA ALA A 628 3.11 -6.14 -27.38
C ALA A 628 2.71 -7.62 -27.52
N LEU A 629 1.52 -7.97 -27.08
CA LEU A 629 0.97 -9.33 -27.23
C LEU A 629 0.67 -9.64 -28.70
N ALA A 630 -0.02 -8.76 -29.42
CA ALA A 630 -0.37 -8.92 -30.83
C ALA A 630 0.87 -9.15 -31.71
N SER A 631 2.01 -8.52 -31.36
CA SER A 631 3.27 -8.74 -32.09
C SER A 631 3.87 -10.14 -31.91
N LYS A 632 3.43 -10.88 -30.88
CA LYS A 632 3.88 -12.27 -30.58
C LYS A 632 2.87 -13.32 -30.98
N VAL A 633 1.62 -12.94 -31.27
CA VAL A 633 0.58 -13.86 -31.73
C VAL A 633 0.93 -14.37 -33.13
N LEU A 634 0.99 -15.67 -33.27
CA LEU A 634 1.10 -16.37 -34.55
C LEU A 634 -0.28 -16.81 -34.97
N ARG A 635 -0.57 -16.71 -36.28
CA ARG A 635 -1.81 -17.18 -36.85
C ARG A 635 -1.53 -18.52 -37.54
N GLU A 636 -2.15 -19.56 -37.05
CA GLU A 636 -1.98 -20.90 -37.57
C GLU A 636 -3.31 -21.44 -38.11
N ARG A 637 -3.25 -22.29 -39.14
CA ARG A 637 -4.40 -22.97 -39.74
C ARG A 637 -4.22 -24.45 -39.59
N PHE A 638 -5.20 -25.09 -39.00
CA PHE A 638 -5.22 -26.53 -38.85
C PHE A 638 -6.28 -27.12 -39.77
N ALA A 639 -5.94 -28.24 -40.41
CA ALA A 639 -6.90 -29.00 -41.21
C ALA A 639 -7.93 -29.72 -40.30
N PRO A 640 -9.13 -30.05 -40.80
CA PRO A 640 -10.08 -30.85 -40.04
C PRO A 640 -9.46 -32.16 -39.54
N GLY A 641 -9.57 -32.43 -38.25
CA GLY A 641 -9.00 -33.60 -37.59
C GLY A 641 -7.52 -33.51 -37.23
N ALA A 642 -6.86 -32.36 -37.47
CA ALA A 642 -5.48 -32.15 -37.03
C ALA A 642 -5.40 -31.99 -35.51
N VAL A 643 -4.39 -32.60 -34.89
CA VAL A 643 -4.10 -32.46 -33.47
C VAL A 643 -3.31 -31.16 -33.27
N ILE A 644 -3.84 -30.24 -32.45
CA ILE A 644 -3.21 -28.95 -32.14
C ILE A 644 -2.16 -29.12 -31.03
N CYS A 645 -2.50 -29.85 -29.96
CA CYS A 645 -1.61 -30.25 -28.87
C CYS A 645 -2.07 -31.58 -28.29
N ARG A 646 -1.17 -32.33 -27.70
CA ARG A 646 -1.49 -33.61 -27.05
C ARG A 646 -1.45 -33.48 -25.55
N GLU A 647 -2.23 -34.33 -24.88
CA GLU A 647 -2.17 -34.47 -23.43
C GLU A 647 -0.74 -34.83 -22.98
N GLY A 648 -0.16 -34.03 -22.06
CA GLY A 648 1.23 -34.20 -21.62
C GLY A 648 2.28 -33.37 -22.37
N ASP A 649 1.92 -32.70 -23.47
CA ASP A 649 2.84 -31.77 -24.14
C ASP A 649 3.16 -30.58 -23.24
N PRO A 650 4.37 -29.98 -23.31
CA PRO A 650 4.69 -28.77 -22.58
C PRO A 650 3.71 -27.63 -22.94
N ALA A 651 3.20 -26.92 -21.94
CA ALA A 651 2.31 -25.78 -22.13
C ALA A 651 3.13 -24.53 -22.54
N ASP A 652 3.51 -24.43 -23.79
CA ASP A 652 4.32 -23.36 -24.36
C ASP A 652 3.50 -22.28 -25.10
N ALA A 653 2.21 -22.57 -25.42
CA ALA A 653 1.33 -21.66 -26.13
C ALA A 653 -0.10 -21.67 -25.59
N ILE A 654 -0.78 -20.54 -25.77
CA ILE A 654 -2.22 -20.38 -25.55
C ILE A 654 -2.89 -20.25 -26.92
N TYR A 655 -3.86 -21.12 -27.20
CA TYR A 655 -4.59 -21.13 -28.47
C TYR A 655 -5.91 -20.38 -28.34
N LEU A 656 -6.17 -19.45 -29.26
CA LEU A 656 -7.42 -18.71 -29.37
C LEU A 656 -8.11 -19.09 -30.68
N VAL A 657 -9.31 -19.65 -30.60
CA VAL A 657 -10.05 -20.05 -31.79
C VAL A 657 -10.63 -18.83 -32.48
N GLU A 658 -10.06 -18.46 -33.62
CA GLU A 658 -10.52 -17.35 -34.46
C GLU A 658 -11.75 -17.75 -35.30
N SER A 659 -11.71 -18.90 -35.89
CA SER A 659 -12.80 -19.46 -36.71
C SER A 659 -12.73 -20.99 -36.70
N GLY A 660 -13.87 -21.66 -36.77
CA GLY A 660 -13.95 -23.11 -36.73
C GLY A 660 -14.27 -23.64 -35.33
N GLN A 661 -14.00 -24.95 -35.16
CA GLN A 661 -14.27 -25.70 -33.94
C GLN A 661 -13.03 -26.49 -33.55
N ALA A 662 -12.73 -26.51 -32.27
CA ALA A 662 -11.71 -27.37 -31.69
C ALA A 662 -12.31 -28.20 -30.56
N GLU A 663 -11.91 -29.45 -30.44
CA GLU A 663 -12.34 -30.35 -29.37
C GLU A 663 -11.20 -30.61 -28.40
N VAL A 664 -11.51 -30.57 -27.12
CA VAL A 664 -10.58 -31.00 -26.08
C VAL A 664 -10.98 -32.38 -25.60
N VAL A 665 -10.05 -33.32 -25.77
CA VAL A 665 -10.20 -34.72 -25.37
C VAL A 665 -9.22 -35.01 -24.26
N VAL A 666 -9.71 -35.51 -23.11
CA VAL A 666 -8.89 -35.86 -21.93
C VAL A 666 -9.17 -37.30 -21.57
N GLY A 667 -8.13 -38.14 -21.54
CA GLY A 667 -8.26 -39.57 -21.25
C GLY A 667 -9.13 -40.34 -22.25
N GLY A 668 -9.24 -39.86 -23.48
CA GLY A 668 -10.08 -40.45 -24.52
C GLY A 668 -11.54 -40.00 -24.52
N GLU A 669 -11.95 -39.22 -23.54
CA GLU A 669 -13.31 -38.64 -23.45
C GLU A 669 -13.35 -37.18 -23.91
N ARG A 670 -14.40 -36.82 -24.63
CA ARG A 670 -14.67 -35.46 -25.10
C ARG A 670 -15.13 -34.62 -23.91
N ARG A 671 -14.29 -33.64 -23.49
CA ARG A 671 -14.57 -32.80 -22.31
C ARG A 671 -15.10 -31.41 -22.66
N LEU A 672 -14.65 -30.81 -23.77
CA LEU A 672 -14.99 -29.45 -24.15
C LEU A 672 -14.99 -29.26 -25.66
N CYS A 673 -15.96 -28.49 -26.19
CA CYS A 673 -15.91 -27.97 -27.57
C CYS A 673 -15.67 -26.48 -27.51
N LEU A 674 -14.55 -26.02 -28.08
CA LEU A 674 -14.25 -24.59 -28.23
C LEU A 674 -14.79 -24.11 -29.58
N TRP A 675 -15.65 -23.10 -29.53
CA TRP A 675 -16.25 -22.51 -30.73
C TRP A 675 -15.77 -21.06 -30.83
N ARG A 676 -15.81 -20.48 -32.02
CA ARG A 676 -15.73 -19.03 -32.20
C ARG A 676 -16.82 -18.39 -31.35
N THR A 677 -16.47 -17.63 -30.34
CA THR A 677 -17.42 -16.81 -29.57
C THR A 677 -17.92 -15.67 -30.48
N THR A 678 -18.95 -15.94 -31.29
CA THR A 678 -19.86 -14.90 -31.74
C THR A 678 -20.71 -14.56 -30.53
N TRP A 679 -20.36 -13.47 -29.85
CA TRP A 679 -21.16 -12.91 -28.80
C TRP A 679 -22.47 -12.39 -29.39
N GLN A 680 -23.56 -13.14 -29.20
CA GLN A 680 -24.91 -12.60 -29.31
C GLN A 680 -25.40 -12.31 -27.90
N PRO A 681 -25.82 -11.07 -27.60
CA PRO A 681 -26.43 -10.76 -26.32
C PRO A 681 -27.77 -11.49 -26.22
N GLY A 682 -27.86 -12.51 -25.37
CA GLY A 682 -29.14 -13.18 -25.13
C GLY A 682 -29.16 -14.68 -24.88
N ILE A 683 -28.07 -15.40 -25.05
CA ILE A 683 -28.06 -16.84 -24.74
C ILE A 683 -27.30 -17.12 -23.46
N ARG A 684 -28.06 -17.38 -22.38
CA ARG A 684 -27.53 -17.96 -21.15
C ARG A 684 -26.98 -19.36 -21.49
N SER A 685 -25.72 -19.62 -21.14
CA SER A 685 -25.16 -20.97 -21.13
C SER A 685 -26.03 -21.87 -20.22
N PRO A 686 -26.40 -23.10 -20.65
CA PRO A 686 -27.00 -24.07 -19.74
C PRO A 686 -25.98 -24.44 -18.67
N GLY A 687 -26.40 -24.46 -17.42
CA GLY A 687 -25.63 -24.58 -16.22
C GLY A 687 -24.57 -25.67 -16.23
N ALA A 688 -23.41 -25.32 -15.77
CA ALA A 688 -22.47 -26.24 -15.15
C ALA A 688 -22.82 -26.27 -13.65
N GLY A 689 -23.68 -27.19 -13.25
CA GLY A 689 -23.73 -27.74 -11.91
C GLY A 689 -22.76 -28.91 -11.88
N VAL A 690 -21.78 -28.83 -11.06
CA VAL A 690 -21.18 -29.70 -10.04
C VAL A 690 -19.86 -29.07 -9.62
#